data_76cf2f52226ea18429ea956482e3328d
#
_entry.id   76cf2f52226ea18429ea956482e3328d
#
_cell.length_a   1.000
_cell.length_b   1.000
_cell.length_c   1.000
_cell.angle_alpha   90.00
_cell.angle_beta   90.00
_cell.angle_gamma   90.00
#
_symmetry.space_group_name_H-M   'P 1'
#
loop_
_entity.id
_entity.type
_entity.pdbx_description
1 polymer ?
#
loop_
_entity_poly.entity_id
_entity_poly.type
_entity_poly.pdbx_seq_one_letter_code
_entity_poly.pdbx_strand_id
1 'polypeptide(L)'
;MRRILIFPLISLIFSAPLATLAQSARTALPFAKQVKAEGERPVFSAVTDGNGAMLRWGIGADTSVVGFNVFRVGSNGIEQVNDALIAGPAMKNGVEDAEGAEFQYFDKAGTPGTAYFYETIFLNGSRTRSQTTSAVYDPSLSGEFERAAAPYRITRAASPTDLSRSDLDLPQVLRDEMISSIPKPNSRMQRRLCILDGAKIGIKKTGFYRVTANELSDVDFDVSSDPATWQLFVDGNEVAMNVDPAGQFIEFFGRGIDTIETNTRIYYLTSGVGIGKRFARRSLRPLGGNVIAARYDQTFESVERKQYINTILNGDAENWWGRMVLNSPTSYTFALSGVDQSLNDLPIRIALQGFTVQPHSITLKINGNALGNATGSGQTPIVFNGSIPASFLVEGVNTLEMTSGSSGDIAMFDGIRISYPRNYLAVNGRAEFYTHNYKRSTVKGFPTSSLRLFDITNESSVAEYSNLNVAAGDNGFELKLPAARGRVLYAMDSAAAESPFSLAPNLPNDLRNTANAAEMVIIYYRPYEQQALDWAAFRGSQGIAVKLVDADDIYDEFSFGLKNWEAINSFFRFAKQNWTTPPNYALILGGASENPKDYDLSPDDQGYNNDIPTRIVNTVYTETGSDEAMGDFNEDGLSEIAIGRIPGRTPEDIQAALDKTIVWENGVRSLSRGTLFAYDLPDGYDFQAMSGRIRNTLPTGTSADMVGRGDTDSHTTLMASMNSGKYLVNYAGHGTIGIWASSSFFGSPHVAQLTNSTTPSTYTLLTCLNGYFLNLYGYSLSENLLEWPDRGAAAVWASTGKTTPDVQEVMATRFYTKVGDGSILRIGDLILDAKQVLPNAHDVRVSWILMGDPMLRMH
;
A
#
# COMPACT_ATOMS: atom_id res chain seq x y z
N MET A 1 -64.23 4.88 -35.73
CA MET A 1 -63.99 5.78 -36.86
C MET A 1 -62.57 6.34 -36.63
N ARG A 2 -61.61 5.72 -37.22
CA ARG A 2 -60.82 6.07 -38.42
C ARG A 2 -60.31 7.50 -38.41
N ARG A 3 -59.03 7.72 -38.22
CA ARG A 3 -58.15 8.23 -39.28
C ARG A 3 -56.71 7.96 -38.94
N ILE A 4 -56.09 7.11 -39.78
CA ILE A 4 -54.68 6.89 -40.00
C ILE A 4 -54.17 8.14 -40.75
N LEU A 5 -53.07 8.69 -40.32
CA LEU A 5 -52.23 9.59 -41.06
C LEU A 5 -50.79 9.03 -41.10
N ILE A 6 -50.45 8.56 -42.26
CA ILE A 6 -49.12 8.15 -42.70
C ILE A 6 -48.35 9.44 -43.05
N PHE A 7 -47.17 9.65 -42.42
CA PHE A 7 -46.19 10.59 -42.95
C PHE A 7 -44.85 9.89 -43.20
N PRO A 8 -44.14 10.24 -44.25
CA PRO A 8 -43.05 9.43 -44.81
C PRO A 8 -41.76 9.60 -44.02
N LEU A 9 -41.00 8.48 -43.99
CA LEU A 9 -39.62 8.39 -43.56
C LEU A 9 -38.73 9.28 -44.45
N ILE A 10 -38.21 10.38 -43.92
CA ILE A 10 -37.02 11.07 -44.45
C ILE A 10 -35.83 10.58 -43.65
N SER A 11 -35.02 9.73 -44.31
CA SER A 11 -33.71 9.34 -43.86
C SER A 11 -32.80 10.56 -43.86
N LEU A 12 -32.63 11.21 -42.71
CA LEU A 12 -31.46 12.08 -42.44
C LEU A 12 -30.39 11.22 -41.80
N ILE A 13 -29.41 10.86 -42.64
CA ILE A 13 -28.13 10.36 -42.22
C ILE A 13 -27.42 11.52 -41.52
N PHE A 14 -27.50 11.59 -40.21
CA PHE A 14 -26.54 12.35 -39.43
C PHE A 14 -25.31 11.48 -39.28
N SER A 15 -24.31 11.74 -40.09
CA SER A 15 -22.94 11.39 -39.83
C SER A 15 -22.50 12.13 -38.56
N ALA A 16 -22.65 11.50 -37.41
CA ALA A 16 -21.93 11.87 -36.21
C ALA A 16 -20.44 11.68 -36.54
N PRO A 17 -19.57 12.69 -36.33
CA PRO A 17 -18.15 12.45 -36.38
C PRO A 17 -17.87 11.48 -35.24
N LEU A 18 -17.26 10.31 -35.56
CA LEU A 18 -16.49 9.55 -34.58
C LEU A 18 -15.52 10.56 -33.95
N ALA A 19 -15.82 10.96 -32.71
CA ALA A 19 -14.80 11.45 -31.84
C ALA A 19 -13.81 10.27 -31.71
N THR A 20 -12.82 10.24 -32.57
CA THR A 20 -11.55 9.63 -32.28
C THR A 20 -11.14 10.23 -30.95
N LEU A 21 -11.27 9.45 -29.87
CA LEU A 21 -10.41 9.61 -28.71
C LEU A 21 -9.00 9.62 -29.28
N ALA A 22 -8.53 10.84 -29.61
CA ALA A 22 -7.11 11.07 -29.74
C ALA A 22 -6.58 10.69 -28.35
N GLN A 23 -6.05 9.46 -28.22
CA GLN A 23 -4.92 9.26 -27.36
C GLN A 23 -3.98 10.39 -27.76
N SER A 24 -3.92 11.44 -26.94
CA SER A 24 -2.87 12.39 -27.02
C SER A 24 -1.61 11.55 -27.00
N ALA A 25 -0.95 11.44 -28.15
CA ALA A 25 0.43 11.00 -28.21
C ALA A 25 1.09 11.85 -27.14
N ARG A 26 1.42 11.24 -25.98
CA ARG A 26 2.28 11.87 -24.99
C ARG A 26 3.52 12.21 -25.80
N THR A 27 3.66 13.45 -26.20
CA THR A 27 4.92 13.98 -26.63
C THR A 27 5.87 13.61 -25.54
N ALA A 28 6.84 12.76 -25.84
CA ALA A 28 7.94 12.46 -24.95
C ALA A 28 8.35 13.81 -24.36
N LEU A 29 8.21 13.93 -23.02
CA LEU A 29 8.66 15.14 -22.34
C LEU A 29 10.04 15.46 -22.92
N PRO A 30 10.33 16.70 -23.30
CA PRO A 30 11.67 17.04 -23.73
C PRO A 30 12.57 16.61 -22.57
N PHE A 31 13.44 15.63 -22.85
CA PHE A 31 14.41 15.13 -21.87
C PHE A 31 15.02 16.33 -21.18
N ALA A 32 14.98 16.33 -19.84
CA ALA A 32 15.64 17.35 -19.06
C ALA A 32 17.04 17.52 -19.68
N LYS A 33 17.33 18.69 -20.19
CA LYS A 33 18.68 19.01 -20.64
C LYS A 33 19.59 18.65 -19.49
N GLN A 34 20.62 17.84 -19.76
CA GLN A 34 21.66 17.54 -18.76
C GLN A 34 22.07 18.85 -18.09
N VAL A 35 21.58 19.04 -16.88
CA VAL A 35 22.06 20.13 -16.03
C VAL A 35 23.46 19.70 -15.60
N LYS A 36 24.48 20.36 -16.09
CA LYS A 36 25.80 20.25 -15.53
C LYS A 36 25.75 20.93 -14.15
N ALA A 37 25.53 20.15 -13.12
CA ALA A 37 25.82 20.59 -11.76
C ALA A 37 27.34 20.70 -11.63
N GLU A 38 27.85 21.89 -11.43
CA GLU A 38 29.24 22.16 -11.03
C GLU A 38 29.36 21.97 -9.50
N GLY A 39 29.19 20.73 -9.02
CA GLY A 39 29.62 20.27 -7.72
C GLY A 39 30.50 19.02 -7.93
N GLU A 40 31.49 18.82 -7.07
CA GLU A 40 32.33 17.61 -7.12
C GLU A 40 31.42 16.38 -6.97
N ARG A 41 31.11 15.75 -8.10
CA ARG A 41 30.33 14.50 -8.11
C ARG A 41 31.18 13.42 -7.46
N PRO A 42 30.60 12.52 -6.62
CA PRO A 42 31.31 11.36 -6.15
C PRO A 42 31.85 10.59 -7.37
N VAL A 43 33.16 10.60 -7.54
CA VAL A 43 33.83 9.87 -8.63
C VAL A 43 33.66 8.39 -8.35
N PHE A 44 33.31 7.60 -9.38
CA PHE A 44 33.27 6.16 -9.25
C PHE A 44 34.58 5.64 -8.68
N SER A 45 34.51 5.01 -7.51
CA SER A 45 35.65 4.52 -6.76
C SER A 45 35.44 3.07 -6.34
N ALA A 46 36.56 2.36 -6.18
CA ALA A 46 36.60 1.03 -5.64
C ALA A 46 37.73 0.96 -4.59
N VAL A 47 37.43 0.48 -3.40
CA VAL A 47 38.39 0.32 -2.31
C VAL A 47 38.31 -1.11 -1.74
N THR A 48 39.42 -1.64 -1.22
CA THR A 48 39.47 -3.02 -0.71
C THR A 48 40.42 -3.10 0.48
N ASP A 49 40.04 -3.88 1.49
CA ASP A 49 40.89 -4.28 2.59
C ASP A 49 41.59 -5.65 2.33
N GLY A 50 41.38 -6.22 1.14
CA GLY A 50 41.86 -7.55 0.75
C GLY A 50 40.81 -8.67 0.82
N ASN A 51 39.64 -8.42 1.43
CA ASN A 51 38.54 -9.39 1.63
C ASN A 51 37.28 -9.04 0.87
N GLY A 52 37.43 -8.53 -0.34
CA GLY A 52 36.36 -8.01 -1.18
C GLY A 52 36.60 -6.58 -1.58
N ALA A 53 35.77 -5.99 -2.45
CA ALA A 53 35.90 -4.62 -2.89
C ALA A 53 34.58 -3.87 -2.71
N MET A 54 34.63 -2.72 -2.04
CA MET A 54 33.52 -1.79 -1.93
C MET A 54 33.59 -0.78 -3.09
N LEU A 55 32.53 -0.74 -3.86
CA LEU A 55 32.35 0.20 -4.97
C LEU A 55 31.37 1.30 -4.56
N ARG A 56 31.66 2.54 -4.90
CA ARG A 56 30.82 3.70 -4.63
C ARG A 56 30.76 4.60 -5.84
N TRP A 57 29.57 5.11 -6.17
CA TRP A 57 29.38 6.07 -7.24
C TRP A 57 28.19 6.96 -6.94
N GLY A 58 28.18 8.11 -7.61
CA GLY A 58 27.06 9.05 -7.55
C GLY A 58 26.53 9.34 -8.93
N ILE A 59 25.26 9.68 -8.99
CA ILE A 59 24.64 10.22 -10.20
C ILE A 59 24.06 11.60 -9.90
N GLY A 60 23.94 12.45 -10.97
CA GLY A 60 23.18 13.69 -10.84
C GLY A 60 21.69 13.43 -10.63
N ALA A 61 20.92 14.47 -10.34
CA ALA A 61 19.47 14.41 -10.17
C ALA A 61 18.77 14.00 -11.48
N ASP A 62 18.80 12.71 -11.80
CA ASP A 62 18.19 12.14 -13.00
C ASP A 62 17.19 11.06 -12.61
N THR A 63 15.92 11.46 -12.55
CA THR A 63 14.77 10.59 -12.20
C THR A 63 14.45 9.58 -13.31
N SER A 64 15.15 9.59 -14.42
CA SER A 64 14.97 8.61 -15.51
C SER A 64 15.83 7.35 -15.34
N VAL A 65 16.70 7.29 -14.31
CA VAL A 65 17.59 6.15 -14.08
C VAL A 65 16.82 5.03 -13.38
N VAL A 66 16.65 3.91 -14.05
CA VAL A 66 16.04 2.68 -13.54
C VAL A 66 16.95 1.97 -12.55
N GLY A 67 18.27 1.93 -12.85
CA GLY A 67 19.24 1.28 -11.98
C GLY A 67 20.57 1.02 -12.62
N PHE A 68 21.37 0.18 -11.92
CA PHE A 68 22.75 -0.08 -12.28
C PHE A 68 23.07 -1.57 -12.30
N ASN A 69 23.87 -1.99 -13.29
CA ASN A 69 24.61 -3.23 -13.23
C ASN A 69 26.08 -2.92 -13.02
N VAL A 70 26.73 -3.67 -12.17
CA VAL A 70 28.16 -3.55 -11.86
C VAL A 70 28.91 -4.71 -12.51
N PHE A 71 30.05 -4.40 -13.10
CA PHE A 71 30.85 -5.37 -13.83
C PHE A 71 32.28 -5.36 -13.33
N ARG A 72 32.83 -6.58 -13.16
CA ARG A 72 34.25 -6.83 -12.89
C ARG A 72 34.94 -7.17 -14.20
N VAL A 73 36.10 -6.59 -14.41
CA VAL A 73 36.97 -6.88 -15.58
C VAL A 73 38.12 -7.78 -15.15
N GLY A 74 38.04 -9.04 -15.51
CA GLY A 74 39.09 -10.03 -15.21
C GLY A 74 39.84 -10.52 -16.44
N SER A 75 40.83 -11.36 -16.24
CA SER A 75 41.61 -12.01 -17.30
C SER A 75 40.77 -12.89 -18.22
N ASN A 76 39.63 -13.40 -17.71
CA ASN A 76 38.72 -14.29 -18.43
C ASN A 76 37.55 -13.53 -19.10
N GLY A 77 37.53 -12.18 -19.06
CA GLY A 77 36.48 -11.36 -19.63
C GLY A 77 35.79 -10.43 -18.64
N ILE A 78 34.63 -9.95 -19.03
CA ILE A 78 33.79 -9.08 -18.22
C ILE A 78 32.70 -9.93 -17.57
N GLU A 79 32.54 -9.79 -16.27
CA GLU A 79 31.55 -10.52 -15.46
C GLU A 79 30.66 -9.51 -14.71
N GLN A 80 29.34 -9.68 -14.82
CA GLN A 80 28.40 -8.92 -13.99
C GLN A 80 28.44 -9.49 -12.56
N VAL A 81 28.65 -8.64 -11.56
CA VAL A 81 28.85 -9.07 -10.17
C VAL A 81 27.60 -8.92 -9.28
N ASN A 82 26.63 -8.09 -9.69
CA ASN A 82 25.35 -8.00 -8.99
C ASN A 82 24.33 -8.98 -9.60
N ASP A 83 23.73 -9.79 -8.76
CA ASP A 83 22.71 -10.78 -9.16
C ASP A 83 21.37 -10.13 -9.50
N ALA A 84 21.07 -8.96 -8.91
CA ALA A 84 19.86 -8.17 -9.16
C ALA A 84 20.26 -6.73 -9.48
N LEU A 85 19.46 -6.04 -10.29
CA LEU A 85 19.66 -4.64 -10.61
C LEU A 85 19.72 -3.81 -9.31
N ILE A 86 20.73 -2.97 -9.17
CA ILE A 86 20.79 -1.98 -8.09
C ILE A 86 19.81 -0.88 -8.46
N ALA A 87 18.73 -0.76 -7.69
CA ALA A 87 17.64 0.15 -8.03
C ALA A 87 18.09 1.60 -8.05
N GLY A 88 17.79 2.28 -9.15
CA GLY A 88 18.02 3.72 -9.33
C GLY A 88 16.82 4.56 -8.93
N PRO A 89 16.93 5.87 -9.13
CA PRO A 89 15.90 6.84 -8.74
C PRO A 89 14.52 6.60 -9.32
N ALA A 90 14.41 6.12 -10.55
CA ALA A 90 13.11 5.77 -11.14
C ALA A 90 12.39 4.62 -10.44
N MET A 91 13.11 3.84 -9.62
CA MET A 91 12.61 2.66 -8.90
C MET A 91 12.42 2.93 -7.41
N LYS A 92 12.84 4.08 -6.91
CA LYS A 92 12.76 4.44 -5.50
C LYS A 92 11.97 5.72 -5.34
N ASN A 93 11.04 5.75 -4.41
CA ASN A 93 10.42 7.01 -4.00
C ASN A 93 11.42 7.81 -3.17
N GLY A 94 11.82 8.97 -3.68
CA GLY A 94 12.37 10.06 -2.90
C GLY A 94 13.66 9.86 -2.12
N VAL A 95 14.52 8.93 -2.52
CA VAL A 95 15.85 8.77 -1.90
C VAL A 95 16.89 9.72 -2.52
N GLU A 96 16.43 10.80 -3.16
CA GLU A 96 17.33 11.65 -3.91
C GLU A 96 17.52 13.00 -3.28
N ASP A 97 18.79 13.26 -3.06
CA ASP A 97 19.32 14.61 -3.01
C ASP A 97 19.07 15.30 -4.37
N ALA A 98 18.67 16.57 -4.40
CA ALA A 98 18.60 17.34 -5.62
C ALA A 98 19.97 17.42 -6.32
N GLU A 99 21.06 17.13 -5.63
CA GLU A 99 22.43 17.04 -6.12
C GLU A 99 22.79 15.65 -6.68
N GLY A 100 21.92 14.65 -6.53
CA GLY A 100 22.11 13.28 -6.98
C GLY A 100 22.20 12.26 -5.84
N ALA A 101 22.00 10.99 -6.18
CA ALA A 101 22.04 9.89 -5.24
C ALA A 101 23.40 9.20 -5.25
N GLU A 102 23.85 8.76 -4.07
CA GLU A 102 25.02 7.90 -3.93
C GLU A 102 24.60 6.43 -3.85
N PHE A 103 25.40 5.57 -4.49
CA PHE A 103 25.20 4.14 -4.56
C PHE A 103 26.46 3.42 -4.09
N GLN A 104 26.27 2.22 -3.53
CA GLN A 104 27.38 1.36 -3.16
C GLN A 104 27.06 -0.10 -3.49
N TYR A 105 28.10 -0.88 -3.76
CA TYR A 105 28.01 -2.32 -3.97
C TYR A 105 29.27 -2.99 -3.45
N PHE A 106 29.11 -4.15 -2.81
CA PHE A 106 30.23 -4.94 -2.29
C PHE A 106 30.43 -6.20 -3.12
N ASP A 107 31.56 -6.29 -3.80
CA ASP A 107 32.00 -7.51 -4.50
C ASP A 107 32.90 -8.36 -3.61
N LYS A 108 32.38 -9.48 -3.13
CA LYS A 108 33.11 -10.42 -2.26
C LYS A 108 34.39 -11.02 -2.91
N ALA A 109 34.43 -11.10 -4.25
CA ALA A 109 35.56 -11.66 -4.98
C ALA A 109 36.57 -10.61 -5.44
N GLY A 110 36.31 -9.34 -5.13
CA GLY A 110 37.18 -8.23 -5.44
C GLY A 110 38.51 -8.29 -4.68
N THR A 111 39.62 -8.01 -5.35
CA THR A 111 40.95 -7.97 -4.77
C THR A 111 41.66 -6.68 -5.18
N PRO A 112 42.77 -6.28 -4.52
CA PRO A 112 43.51 -5.10 -4.94
C PRO A 112 43.90 -5.14 -6.41
N GLY A 113 43.63 -4.03 -7.12
CA GLY A 113 43.88 -3.92 -8.56
C GLY A 113 42.77 -4.47 -9.45
N THR A 114 41.73 -5.14 -8.90
CA THR A 114 40.56 -5.56 -9.69
C THR A 114 39.86 -4.35 -10.31
N ALA A 115 39.63 -4.39 -11.63
CA ALA A 115 39.02 -3.30 -12.38
C ALA A 115 37.49 -3.46 -12.46
N TYR A 116 36.75 -2.35 -12.32
CA TYR A 116 35.31 -2.32 -12.33
C TYR A 116 34.75 -1.18 -13.21
N PHE A 117 33.55 -1.37 -13.74
CA PHE A 117 32.70 -0.31 -14.26
C PHE A 117 31.24 -0.64 -13.90
N TYR A 118 30.38 0.36 -13.90
CA TYR A 118 28.93 0.15 -13.85
C TYR A 118 28.25 0.62 -15.15
N GLU A 119 27.10 0.03 -15.41
CA GLU A 119 26.22 0.40 -16.50
C GLU A 119 24.94 0.98 -15.91
N THR A 120 24.59 2.21 -16.32
CA THR A 120 23.35 2.88 -15.97
C THR A 120 22.27 2.53 -16.98
N ILE A 121 21.09 2.15 -16.50
CA ILE A 121 19.92 1.80 -17.31
C ILE A 121 18.86 2.87 -17.09
N PHE A 122 18.29 3.40 -18.20
CA PHE A 122 17.32 4.48 -18.19
C PHE A 122 15.91 3.98 -18.55
N LEU A 123 14.86 4.74 -18.17
CA LEU A 123 13.44 4.44 -18.47
C LEU A 123 13.14 4.25 -19.97
N ASN A 124 13.90 4.90 -20.83
CA ASN A 124 13.78 4.74 -22.29
C ASN A 124 14.53 3.51 -22.83
N GLY A 125 15.10 2.68 -21.93
CA GLY A 125 15.88 1.51 -22.28
C GLY A 125 17.32 1.77 -22.72
N SER A 126 17.74 3.02 -22.85
CA SER A 126 19.14 3.32 -23.15
C SER A 126 20.06 2.94 -22.00
N ARG A 127 21.34 2.70 -22.32
CA ARG A 127 22.36 2.35 -21.33
C ARG A 127 23.60 3.21 -21.55
N THR A 128 24.22 3.58 -20.44
CA THR A 128 25.52 4.25 -20.47
C THR A 128 26.49 3.52 -19.56
N ARG A 129 27.74 3.46 -19.95
CA ARG A 129 28.81 2.83 -19.19
C ARG A 129 29.66 3.90 -18.51
N SER A 130 29.97 3.67 -17.23
CA SER A 130 30.95 4.49 -16.49
C SER A 130 32.38 4.31 -17.02
N GLN A 131 33.27 5.21 -16.62
CA GLN A 131 34.71 4.94 -16.73
C GLN A 131 35.07 3.72 -15.85
N THR A 132 36.14 3.02 -16.23
CA THR A 132 36.64 1.90 -15.44
C THR A 132 37.51 2.44 -14.30
N THR A 133 37.30 1.93 -13.07
CA THR A 133 38.13 2.18 -11.89
C THR A 133 38.76 0.89 -11.40
N SER A 134 39.88 0.96 -10.68
CA SER A 134 40.52 -0.22 -10.08
C SER A 134 40.44 -0.13 -8.56
N ALA A 135 40.22 -1.26 -7.90
CA ALA A 135 40.17 -1.35 -6.45
C ALA A 135 41.51 -1.00 -5.81
N VAL A 136 41.52 0.04 -4.99
CA VAL A 136 42.68 0.55 -4.26
C VAL A 136 42.72 -0.13 -2.89
N TYR A 137 43.88 -0.66 -2.51
CA TYR A 137 44.06 -1.28 -1.19
C TYR A 137 44.12 -0.20 -0.08
N ASP A 138 43.25 -0.32 0.91
CA ASP A 138 43.25 0.53 2.11
C ASP A 138 43.11 -0.34 3.39
N PRO A 139 44.20 -0.56 4.13
CA PRO A 139 44.17 -1.39 5.31
C PRO A 139 43.42 -0.77 6.50
N SER A 140 43.11 0.53 6.45
CA SER A 140 42.37 1.20 7.54
C SER A 140 40.89 0.81 7.58
N LEU A 141 40.38 0.20 6.49
CA LEU A 141 38.99 -0.22 6.33
C LEU A 141 38.76 -1.68 6.80
N SER A 142 39.78 -2.34 7.39
CA SER A 142 39.60 -3.71 7.86
C SER A 142 38.53 -3.79 8.97
N GLY A 143 37.48 -4.58 8.73
CA GLY A 143 36.33 -4.74 9.61
C GLY A 143 35.11 -3.85 9.27
N GLU A 144 35.24 -2.80 8.45
CA GLU A 144 34.07 -2.07 7.94
C GLU A 144 33.34 -2.88 6.86
N PHE A 145 34.07 -3.62 6.05
CA PHE A 145 33.47 -4.45 4.98
C PHE A 145 32.76 -5.69 5.49
N GLU A 146 33.12 -6.22 6.66
CA GLU A 146 32.33 -7.31 7.28
C GLU A 146 30.94 -6.86 7.71
N ARG A 147 30.78 -5.59 8.11
CA ARG A 147 29.46 -5.00 8.45
C ARG A 147 28.66 -4.61 7.20
N ALA A 148 29.34 -4.15 6.15
CA ALA A 148 28.71 -3.84 4.87
C ALA A 148 28.42 -5.11 4.03
N ALA A 149 29.17 -6.19 4.27
CA ALA A 149 28.96 -7.52 3.68
C ALA A 149 27.96 -8.38 4.47
N ALA A 150 27.44 -7.92 5.59
CA ALA A 150 26.22 -8.52 6.14
C ALA A 150 25.18 -8.46 5.01
N PRO A 151 24.79 -9.60 4.43
CA PRO A 151 23.90 -9.56 3.30
C PRO A 151 22.64 -8.82 3.74
N TYR A 152 22.16 -7.94 2.92
CA TYR A 152 20.73 -7.73 2.80
C TYR A 152 20.18 -9.13 2.51
N ARG A 153 20.05 -9.91 3.54
CA ARG A 153 19.39 -11.20 3.47
C ARG A 153 17.91 -10.88 3.42
N ILE A 154 17.43 -10.71 2.21
CA ILE A 154 16.08 -11.17 1.88
C ILE A 154 16.12 -12.69 2.11
N THR A 155 16.17 -13.12 3.35
CA THR A 155 15.98 -14.50 3.75
C THR A 155 14.59 -14.62 4.36
N ARG A 156 13.61 -14.41 3.53
CA ARG A 156 12.49 -15.31 3.43
C ARG A 156 12.47 -15.82 2.01
N ALA A 157 13.17 -16.90 1.76
CA ALA A 157 12.61 -17.85 0.83
C ALA A 157 11.14 -17.98 1.25
N ALA A 158 10.22 -17.60 0.37
CA ALA A 158 8.80 -17.91 0.52
C ALA A 158 8.79 -19.36 1.02
N SER A 159 8.28 -19.57 2.22
CA SER A 159 8.16 -20.93 2.73
C SER A 159 7.41 -21.71 1.66
N PRO A 160 7.84 -22.91 1.25
CA PRO A 160 7.13 -23.70 0.25
C PRO A 160 5.67 -23.98 0.60
N THR A 161 5.22 -23.48 1.76
CA THR A 161 3.87 -23.61 2.31
C THR A 161 2.97 -22.39 2.06
N ASP A 162 3.44 -21.29 1.46
CA ASP A 162 2.58 -20.20 1.02
C ASP A 162 1.91 -20.54 -0.33
N LEU A 163 1.06 -21.55 -0.29
CA LEU A 163 0.02 -21.80 -1.30
C LEU A 163 -1.10 -20.75 -1.09
N SER A 164 -0.81 -19.52 -1.34
CA SER A 164 -1.64 -18.40 -0.87
C SER A 164 -2.94 -18.20 -1.63
N ARG A 165 -3.18 -18.86 -2.76
CA ARG A 165 -4.48 -18.92 -3.43
C ARG A 165 -4.58 -20.15 -4.34
N SER A 166 -5.11 -21.24 -3.80
CA SER A 166 -5.57 -22.34 -4.62
C SER A 166 -7.10 -22.30 -4.70
N ASP A 167 -7.64 -21.71 -5.73
CA ASP A 167 -9.06 -21.78 -5.99
C ASP A 167 -9.37 -23.10 -6.70
N LEU A 168 -10.45 -23.78 -6.26
CA LEU A 168 -10.95 -24.95 -6.96
C LEU A 168 -11.54 -24.55 -8.32
N ASP A 169 -11.11 -25.18 -9.39
CA ASP A 169 -11.80 -25.03 -10.70
C ASP A 169 -13.09 -25.83 -10.70
N LEU A 170 -14.10 -25.23 -10.08
CA LEU A 170 -15.38 -25.89 -9.81
C LEU A 170 -16.17 -26.11 -11.09
N PRO A 171 -16.82 -27.31 -11.24
CA PRO A 171 -17.88 -27.47 -12.19
C PRO A 171 -18.93 -26.37 -12.05
N GLN A 172 -19.47 -25.88 -13.17
CA GLN A 172 -20.38 -24.72 -13.19
C GLN A 172 -21.52 -24.84 -12.18
N VAL A 173 -22.13 -26.03 -12.07
CA VAL A 173 -23.24 -26.28 -11.11
C VAL A 173 -22.81 -26.06 -9.65
N LEU A 174 -21.61 -26.48 -9.27
CA LEU A 174 -21.09 -26.26 -7.90
C LEU A 174 -20.69 -24.82 -7.69
N ARG A 175 -20.12 -24.18 -8.70
CA ARG A 175 -19.79 -22.76 -8.68
C ARG A 175 -21.04 -21.90 -8.47
N ASP A 176 -22.10 -22.17 -9.24
CA ASP A 176 -23.37 -21.46 -9.11
C ASP A 176 -24.04 -21.70 -7.74
N GLU A 177 -23.97 -22.95 -7.23
CA GLU A 177 -24.48 -23.28 -5.89
C GLU A 177 -23.71 -22.51 -4.81
N MET A 178 -22.38 -22.46 -4.89
CA MET A 178 -21.56 -21.69 -3.95
C MET A 178 -21.83 -20.18 -4.03
N ILE A 179 -21.78 -19.58 -5.21
CA ILE A 179 -22.01 -18.16 -5.41
C ILE A 179 -23.40 -17.77 -4.91
N SER A 180 -24.42 -18.56 -5.23
CA SER A 180 -25.78 -18.30 -4.75
C SER A 180 -25.95 -18.48 -3.25
N SER A 181 -25.05 -19.20 -2.59
CA SER A 181 -25.06 -19.41 -1.15
C SER A 181 -24.39 -18.28 -0.35
N ILE A 182 -23.59 -17.43 -1.00
CA ILE A 182 -22.95 -16.31 -0.35
C ILE A 182 -24.01 -15.25 -0.05
N PRO A 183 -24.30 -14.97 1.23
CA PRO A 183 -25.30 -13.98 1.55
C PRO A 183 -24.80 -12.59 1.19
N LYS A 184 -25.72 -11.74 0.73
CA LYS A 184 -25.37 -10.31 0.56
C LYS A 184 -25.02 -9.69 1.89
N PRO A 185 -24.06 -8.74 1.93
CA PRO A 185 -23.75 -8.01 3.16
C PRO A 185 -24.99 -7.41 3.80
N ASN A 186 -25.12 -7.55 5.13
CA ASN A 186 -26.28 -7.11 5.90
C ASN A 186 -25.91 -5.90 6.77
N SER A 187 -25.99 -4.72 6.20
CA SER A 187 -25.64 -3.46 6.88
C SER A 187 -26.50 -3.18 8.12
N ARG A 188 -27.77 -3.68 8.17
CA ARG A 188 -28.61 -3.51 9.34
C ARG A 188 -28.10 -4.33 10.54
N MET A 189 -27.68 -5.56 10.27
CA MET A 189 -27.11 -6.40 11.34
C MET A 189 -25.73 -5.87 11.72
N GLN A 190 -24.92 -5.45 10.76
CA GLN A 190 -23.60 -4.87 11.04
C GLN A 190 -23.70 -3.68 12.02
N ARG A 191 -24.61 -2.75 11.79
CA ARG A 191 -24.87 -1.65 12.74
C ARG A 191 -25.28 -2.13 14.13
N ARG A 192 -26.01 -3.26 14.19
CA ARG A 192 -26.37 -3.84 15.49
C ARG A 192 -25.15 -4.45 16.17
N LEU A 193 -24.23 -5.06 15.44
CA LEU A 193 -22.98 -5.62 15.97
C LEU A 193 -22.07 -4.51 16.51
N CYS A 194 -22.01 -3.37 15.83
CA CYS A 194 -21.20 -2.23 16.25
C CYS A 194 -21.62 -1.63 17.62
N ILE A 195 -22.88 -1.80 18.03
CA ILE A 195 -23.37 -1.30 19.33
C ILE A 195 -23.36 -2.36 20.45
N LEU A 196 -22.81 -3.53 20.19
CA LEU A 196 -22.75 -4.65 21.14
C LEU A 196 -21.30 -4.91 21.56
N ASP A 197 -21.14 -5.28 22.82
CA ASP A 197 -19.87 -5.86 23.28
C ASP A 197 -19.64 -7.22 22.64
N GLY A 198 -18.37 -7.54 22.37
CA GLY A 198 -18.01 -8.79 21.74
C GLY A 198 -16.52 -8.91 21.43
N ALA A 199 -16.16 -9.85 20.57
CA ALA A 199 -14.80 -10.01 20.07
C ALA A 199 -14.76 -9.91 18.54
N LYS A 200 -13.73 -9.25 18.03
CA LYS A 200 -13.35 -9.22 16.61
C LYS A 200 -12.27 -10.25 16.35
N ILE A 201 -12.47 -11.12 15.36
CA ILE A 201 -11.58 -12.22 15.00
C ILE A 201 -11.10 -11.97 13.57
N GLY A 202 -9.82 -11.59 13.41
CA GLY A 202 -9.23 -11.31 12.11
C GLY A 202 -8.57 -12.54 11.51
N ILE A 203 -8.89 -12.86 10.25
CA ILE A 203 -8.25 -13.96 9.51
C ILE A 203 -7.70 -13.47 8.16
N LYS A 204 -6.57 -14.05 7.74
CA LYS A 204 -5.93 -13.74 6.44
C LYS A 204 -6.11 -14.83 5.38
N LYS A 205 -6.36 -16.07 5.77
CA LYS A 205 -6.44 -17.23 4.86
C LYS A 205 -7.77 -17.95 4.99
N THR A 206 -8.17 -18.63 3.94
CA THR A 206 -9.29 -19.56 3.99
C THR A 206 -8.88 -20.83 4.71
N GLY A 207 -9.66 -21.25 5.72
CA GLY A 207 -9.32 -22.42 6.53
C GLY A 207 -10.24 -22.64 7.71
N PHE A 208 -9.86 -23.58 8.55
CA PHE A 208 -10.57 -23.92 9.76
C PHE A 208 -9.86 -23.36 10.98
N TYR A 209 -10.55 -22.52 11.75
CA TYR A 209 -9.98 -21.78 12.86
C TYR A 209 -10.52 -22.26 14.20
N ARG A 210 -9.67 -22.23 15.23
CA ARG A 210 -10.05 -22.44 16.63
C ARG A 210 -9.61 -21.25 17.45
N VAL A 211 -10.50 -20.78 18.33
CA VAL A 211 -10.23 -19.74 19.34
C VAL A 211 -10.63 -20.30 20.71
N THR A 212 -9.71 -20.24 21.66
CA THR A 212 -9.93 -20.76 23.00
C THR A 212 -10.63 -19.74 23.91
N ALA A 213 -11.24 -20.19 25.00
CA ALA A 213 -11.86 -19.32 25.98
C ALA A 213 -10.87 -18.34 26.63
N ASN A 214 -9.62 -18.76 26.83
CA ASN A 214 -8.59 -17.86 27.36
C ASN A 214 -8.31 -16.71 26.37
N GLU A 215 -8.09 -17.03 25.10
CA GLU A 215 -7.87 -16.01 24.04
C GLU A 215 -9.08 -15.07 23.89
N LEU A 216 -10.31 -15.56 24.08
CA LEU A 216 -11.51 -14.73 24.08
C LEU A 216 -11.58 -13.83 25.31
N SER A 217 -11.21 -14.34 26.47
CA SER A 217 -11.16 -13.56 27.72
C SER A 217 -10.10 -12.46 27.67
N ASP A 218 -8.98 -12.70 26.97
CA ASP A 218 -7.90 -11.71 26.83
C ASP A 218 -8.34 -10.49 26.01
N VAL A 219 -9.46 -10.59 25.28
CA VAL A 219 -10.08 -9.49 24.52
C VAL A 219 -11.45 -9.11 25.08
N ASP A 220 -11.65 -9.27 26.39
CA ASP A 220 -12.82 -8.86 27.17
C ASP A 220 -14.15 -9.52 26.74
N PHE A 221 -14.13 -10.61 25.96
CA PHE A 221 -15.35 -11.35 25.65
C PHE A 221 -15.87 -12.08 26.87
N ASP A 222 -17.17 -11.95 27.16
CA ASP A 222 -17.79 -12.60 28.32
C ASP A 222 -17.93 -14.13 28.13
N VAL A 223 -16.85 -14.86 28.45
CA VAL A 223 -16.81 -16.33 28.40
C VAL A 223 -17.67 -17.00 29.49
N SER A 224 -18.23 -16.24 30.47
CA SER A 224 -19.15 -16.75 31.48
C SER A 224 -20.59 -16.85 30.97
N SER A 225 -20.91 -16.20 29.85
CA SER A 225 -22.21 -16.26 29.20
C SER A 225 -22.49 -17.67 28.68
N ASP A 226 -23.78 -18.03 28.52
CA ASP A 226 -24.17 -19.36 28.02
C ASP A 226 -23.58 -19.62 26.63
N PRO A 227 -22.68 -20.60 26.44
CA PRO A 227 -22.07 -20.92 25.16
C PRO A 227 -23.08 -21.24 24.03
N ALA A 228 -24.30 -21.65 24.37
CA ALA A 228 -25.36 -21.86 23.40
C ALA A 228 -25.80 -20.57 22.72
N THR A 229 -25.64 -19.41 23.38
CA THR A 229 -26.04 -18.10 22.87
C THR A 229 -24.93 -17.39 22.05
N TRP A 230 -23.73 -17.94 22.02
CA TRP A 230 -22.64 -17.36 21.25
C TRP A 230 -22.96 -17.42 19.76
N GLN A 231 -22.83 -16.28 19.09
CA GLN A 231 -23.15 -16.07 17.66
C GLN A 231 -21.95 -15.46 16.95
N LEU A 232 -21.60 -16.01 15.79
CA LEU A 232 -20.50 -15.54 14.95
C LEU A 232 -21.04 -14.92 13.67
N PHE A 233 -20.55 -13.75 13.31
CA PHE A 233 -21.00 -13.02 12.13
C PHE A 233 -19.84 -12.62 11.23
N VAL A 234 -20.09 -12.55 9.92
CA VAL A 234 -19.22 -11.94 8.92
C VAL A 234 -20.09 -11.19 7.92
N ASP A 235 -19.68 -9.98 7.52
CA ASP A 235 -20.45 -9.08 6.66
C ASP A 235 -21.91 -8.89 7.14
N GLY A 236 -22.10 -8.86 8.45
CA GLY A 236 -23.42 -8.77 9.10
C GLY A 236 -24.29 -10.02 8.97
N ASN A 237 -23.76 -11.14 8.50
CA ASN A 237 -24.50 -12.41 8.37
C ASN A 237 -24.00 -13.43 9.39
N GLU A 238 -24.91 -14.10 10.09
CA GLU A 238 -24.56 -15.14 11.03
C GLU A 238 -24.07 -16.40 10.31
N VAL A 239 -22.88 -16.88 10.67
CA VAL A 239 -22.27 -18.11 10.14
C VAL A 239 -22.30 -19.23 11.19
N ALA A 240 -22.32 -20.47 10.72
CA ALA A 240 -22.31 -21.63 11.61
C ALA A 240 -20.91 -21.84 12.22
N MET A 241 -20.86 -22.19 13.48
CA MET A 241 -19.64 -22.58 14.19
C MET A 241 -19.87 -23.80 15.09
N ASN A 242 -18.82 -24.42 15.54
CA ASN A 242 -18.84 -25.37 16.66
C ASN A 242 -18.48 -24.60 17.93
N VAL A 243 -19.21 -24.84 19.00
CA VAL A 243 -18.88 -24.30 20.35
C VAL A 243 -18.76 -25.50 21.26
N ASP A 244 -17.67 -25.55 22.02
CA ASP A 244 -17.53 -26.56 23.08
C ASP A 244 -18.66 -26.39 24.08
N PRO A 245 -19.36 -27.48 24.51
CA PRO A 245 -20.47 -27.35 25.44
C PRO A 245 -20.13 -26.73 26.81
N ALA A 246 -18.85 -26.82 27.21
CA ALA A 246 -18.32 -26.14 28.39
C ALA A 246 -17.74 -24.75 28.11
N GLY A 247 -17.87 -24.25 26.88
CA GLY A 247 -17.36 -22.93 26.47
C GLY A 247 -15.84 -22.85 26.36
N GLN A 248 -15.11 -23.97 26.27
CA GLN A 248 -13.64 -23.96 26.25
C GLN A 248 -13.03 -23.42 24.95
N PHE A 249 -13.75 -23.52 23.84
CA PHE A 249 -13.33 -23.00 22.55
C PHE A 249 -14.51 -22.84 21.58
N ILE A 250 -14.28 -22.06 20.53
CA ILE A 250 -15.09 -22.05 19.33
C ILE A 250 -14.27 -22.55 18.13
N GLU A 251 -14.93 -23.11 17.13
CA GLU A 251 -14.33 -23.45 15.84
C GLU A 251 -15.25 -23.02 14.70
N PHE A 252 -14.68 -22.51 13.63
CA PHE A 252 -15.43 -22.10 12.47
C PHE A 252 -14.61 -22.25 11.16
N PHE A 253 -15.32 -22.37 10.05
CA PHE A 253 -14.71 -22.25 8.74
C PHE A 253 -14.69 -20.78 8.35
N GLY A 254 -13.50 -20.22 8.16
CA GLY A 254 -13.28 -18.84 7.78
C GLY A 254 -12.77 -18.72 6.35
N ARG A 255 -13.31 -17.78 5.58
CA ARG A 255 -12.82 -17.44 4.25
C ARG A 255 -12.01 -16.15 4.30
N GLY A 256 -10.76 -16.22 3.85
CA GLY A 256 -9.89 -15.06 3.72
C GLY A 256 -10.38 -14.07 2.65
N ILE A 257 -9.81 -12.90 2.66
CA ILE A 257 -10.02 -11.84 1.67
C ILE A 257 -8.66 -11.28 1.23
N ASP A 258 -8.62 -10.68 0.05
CA ASP A 258 -7.45 -9.96 -0.42
C ASP A 258 -7.94 -8.77 -1.25
N THR A 259 -7.87 -7.58 -0.66
CA THR A 259 -8.16 -6.29 -1.31
C THR A 259 -6.87 -5.52 -1.50
N ILE A 260 -6.92 -4.34 -2.09
CA ILE A 260 -5.73 -3.48 -2.26
C ILE A 260 -5.14 -3.09 -0.89
N GLU A 261 -5.98 -2.78 0.09
CA GLU A 261 -5.55 -2.21 1.37
C GLU A 261 -5.49 -3.20 2.53
N THR A 262 -6.20 -4.33 2.43
CA THR A 262 -6.19 -5.33 3.50
C THR A 262 -6.37 -6.75 2.99
N ASN A 263 -5.69 -7.69 3.63
CA ASN A 263 -5.91 -9.13 3.48
C ASN A 263 -6.51 -9.76 4.75
N THR A 264 -7.02 -8.93 5.68
CA THR A 264 -7.62 -9.39 6.93
C THR A 264 -9.13 -9.21 6.88
N ARG A 265 -9.88 -10.31 7.00
CA ARG A 265 -11.33 -10.31 7.12
C ARG A 265 -11.74 -10.46 8.57
N ILE A 266 -12.69 -9.64 9.01
CA ILE A 266 -13.12 -9.58 10.40
C ILE A 266 -14.41 -10.38 10.61
N TYR A 267 -14.40 -11.25 11.60
CA TYR A 267 -15.54 -11.95 12.14
C TYR A 267 -15.89 -11.37 13.50
N TYR A 268 -17.18 -11.22 13.77
CA TYR A 268 -17.69 -10.66 15.05
C TYR A 268 -18.33 -11.77 15.88
N LEU A 269 -17.81 -12.01 17.07
CA LEU A 269 -18.38 -12.94 18.03
C LEU A 269 -19.12 -12.14 19.11
N THR A 270 -20.39 -12.47 19.35
CA THR A 270 -21.19 -11.85 20.41
C THR A 270 -21.92 -12.93 21.21
N SER A 271 -22.29 -12.62 22.45
CA SER A 271 -23.28 -13.38 23.20
C SER A 271 -24.68 -12.82 22.92
N GLY A 272 -25.52 -13.61 22.27
CA GLY A 272 -26.84 -13.17 21.81
C GLY A 272 -27.97 -13.56 22.80
N VAL A 273 -29.19 -13.16 22.45
CA VAL A 273 -30.41 -13.51 23.21
C VAL A 273 -30.97 -14.86 22.82
N GLY A 274 -30.53 -15.42 21.67
CA GLY A 274 -30.99 -16.67 21.10
C GLY A 274 -29.86 -17.68 20.87
N ILE A 275 -30.22 -18.90 20.52
CA ILE A 275 -29.25 -19.94 20.21
C ILE A 275 -28.54 -19.57 18.90
N GLY A 276 -27.20 -19.57 18.93
CA GLY A 276 -26.37 -19.30 17.76
C GLY A 276 -26.36 -20.47 16.77
N LYS A 277 -26.05 -20.17 15.49
CA LYS A 277 -25.93 -21.17 14.43
C LYS A 277 -24.78 -22.15 14.74
N ARG A 278 -25.06 -23.44 14.56
CA ARG A 278 -24.10 -24.53 14.77
C ARG A 278 -23.93 -25.34 13.49
N PHE A 279 -22.78 -26.02 13.35
CA PHE A 279 -22.59 -26.97 12.26
C PHE A 279 -23.70 -28.01 12.25
N ALA A 280 -24.32 -28.18 11.08
CA ALA A 280 -25.25 -29.28 10.88
C ALA A 280 -24.47 -30.61 10.88
N ARG A 281 -24.93 -31.61 11.66
CA ARG A 281 -24.35 -32.95 11.59
C ARG A 281 -25.03 -33.76 10.53
N ARG A 282 -24.25 -34.36 9.63
CA ARG A 282 -24.72 -35.15 8.52
C ARG A 282 -24.01 -36.52 8.46
N SER A 283 -24.62 -37.51 7.86
CA SER A 283 -23.98 -38.79 7.54
C SER A 283 -23.74 -38.87 6.06
N LEU A 284 -22.60 -39.40 5.65
CA LEU A 284 -22.31 -39.73 4.24
C LEU A 284 -23.28 -40.85 3.80
N ARG A 285 -24.18 -40.53 2.86
CA ARG A 285 -25.13 -41.47 2.30
C ARG A 285 -24.71 -41.87 0.88
N PRO A 286 -24.37 -43.14 0.64
CA PRO A 286 -24.12 -43.63 -0.72
C PRO A 286 -25.36 -43.53 -1.61
N LEU A 287 -25.21 -42.96 -2.78
CA LEU A 287 -26.27 -42.91 -3.82
C LEU A 287 -26.11 -43.98 -4.90
N GLY A 288 -25.14 -44.89 -4.72
CA GLY A 288 -24.76 -45.87 -5.72
C GLY A 288 -23.81 -45.29 -6.77
N GLY A 289 -23.00 -46.17 -7.34
CA GLY A 289 -21.97 -45.80 -8.33
C GLY A 289 -20.66 -46.53 -8.05
N ASN A 290 -20.07 -47.11 -9.09
CA ASN A 290 -18.78 -47.82 -8.96
C ASN A 290 -17.61 -47.07 -9.62
N VAL A 291 -17.90 -45.94 -10.28
CA VAL A 291 -16.87 -45.12 -10.93
C VAL A 291 -16.07 -44.37 -9.86
N ILE A 292 -14.76 -44.42 -10.01
CA ILE A 292 -13.83 -43.70 -9.13
C ILE A 292 -13.39 -42.40 -9.83
N ALA A 293 -13.47 -41.26 -9.13
CA ALA A 293 -12.83 -40.03 -9.53
C ALA A 293 -11.43 -40.06 -8.94
N ALA A 294 -10.42 -40.15 -9.78
CA ALA A 294 -9.03 -40.14 -9.35
C ALA A 294 -8.52 -38.71 -9.00
N ARG A 295 -9.13 -37.72 -9.59
CA ARG A 295 -8.68 -36.31 -9.57
C ARG A 295 -9.84 -35.32 -9.61
N TYR A 296 -9.52 -34.06 -9.34
CA TYR A 296 -10.37 -32.88 -9.53
C TYR A 296 -9.53 -31.75 -10.14
N ASP A 297 -10.15 -30.74 -10.72
CA ASP A 297 -9.44 -29.62 -11.30
C ASP A 297 -9.20 -28.56 -10.24
N GLN A 298 -7.97 -28.05 -10.17
CA GLN A 298 -7.55 -26.99 -9.26
C GLN A 298 -6.88 -25.89 -10.03
N THR A 299 -7.17 -24.64 -9.66
CA THR A 299 -6.43 -23.47 -10.11
C THR A 299 -5.40 -23.11 -9.05
N PHE A 300 -4.15 -23.06 -9.45
CA PHE A 300 -3.08 -22.43 -8.69
C PHE A 300 -2.94 -20.99 -9.19
N GLU A 301 -2.94 -20.05 -8.27
CA GLU A 301 -2.65 -18.66 -8.56
C GLU A 301 -1.61 -18.14 -7.54
N SER A 302 -0.62 -17.46 -8.05
CA SER A 302 0.39 -16.82 -7.20
C SER A 302 0.79 -15.48 -7.79
N VAL A 303 0.80 -14.48 -6.95
CA VAL A 303 1.24 -13.11 -7.24
C VAL A 303 2.50 -12.82 -6.44
N GLU A 304 3.39 -12.03 -6.99
CA GLU A 304 4.59 -11.58 -6.27
C GLU A 304 4.52 -10.07 -6.05
N ARG A 305 4.79 -9.60 -4.83
CA ARG A 305 4.75 -8.20 -4.41
C ARG A 305 6.05 -7.88 -3.67
N LYS A 306 6.94 -7.14 -4.34
CA LYS A 306 8.30 -6.81 -3.84
C LYS A 306 8.64 -5.35 -3.94
N GLN A 307 8.10 -4.65 -4.93
CA GLN A 307 8.48 -3.29 -5.24
C GLN A 307 7.25 -2.44 -5.54
N TYR A 308 7.17 -1.30 -4.88
CA TYR A 308 6.19 -0.28 -5.17
C TYR A 308 6.73 0.66 -6.26
N ILE A 309 5.93 0.92 -7.30
CA ILE A 309 6.34 1.74 -8.43
C ILE A 309 5.29 2.82 -8.69
N ASN A 310 5.47 3.99 -8.11
CA ASN A 310 4.55 5.10 -8.21
C ASN A 310 4.51 5.79 -9.60
N THR A 311 5.44 5.45 -10.50
CA THR A 311 5.47 6.02 -11.86
C THR A 311 4.61 5.27 -12.87
N ILE A 312 4.04 4.14 -12.48
CA ILE A 312 3.05 3.41 -13.26
C ILE A 312 1.67 3.95 -12.87
N LEU A 313 1.08 4.75 -13.78
CA LEU A 313 -0.23 5.35 -13.55
C LEU A 313 -1.32 4.38 -14.04
N ASN A 314 -1.90 3.61 -13.13
CA ASN A 314 -2.87 2.55 -13.46
C ASN A 314 -4.25 2.75 -12.78
N GLY A 315 -4.56 3.95 -12.31
CA GLY A 315 -5.82 4.27 -11.62
C GLY A 315 -5.82 3.78 -10.17
N ASP A 316 -6.90 3.14 -9.77
CA ASP A 316 -7.06 2.63 -8.40
C ASP A 316 -6.48 1.20 -8.24
N ALA A 317 -5.71 0.68 -9.20
CA ALA A 317 -5.10 -0.63 -9.09
C ALA A 317 -3.84 -0.59 -8.20
N GLU A 318 -3.50 -1.73 -7.58
CA GLU A 318 -2.30 -1.86 -6.75
C GLU A 318 -1.03 -1.68 -7.58
N ASN A 319 -0.07 -0.89 -7.10
CA ASN A 319 1.23 -0.64 -7.75
C ASN A 319 2.41 -1.38 -7.10
N TRP A 320 2.11 -2.47 -6.40
CA TRP A 320 3.11 -3.42 -5.92
C TRP A 320 3.35 -4.51 -6.96
N TRP A 321 4.60 -4.67 -7.38
CA TRP A 321 5.02 -5.60 -8.43
C TRP A 321 6.07 -6.58 -7.91
N GLY A 322 6.19 -7.73 -8.56
CA GLY A 322 7.22 -8.70 -8.27
C GLY A 322 8.57 -8.31 -8.86
N ARG A 323 9.38 -9.30 -9.14
CA ARG A 323 10.75 -9.13 -9.64
C ARG A 323 10.80 -8.52 -11.04
N MET A 324 11.87 -7.79 -11.30
CA MET A 324 12.16 -7.28 -12.64
C MET A 324 12.54 -8.41 -13.59
N VAL A 325 12.03 -8.33 -14.81
CA VAL A 325 12.39 -9.19 -15.94
C VAL A 325 13.28 -8.40 -16.88
N LEU A 326 14.50 -8.89 -17.04
CA LEU A 326 15.58 -8.27 -17.82
C LEU A 326 15.98 -9.16 -19.00
N ASN A 327 16.99 -8.74 -19.77
CA ASN A 327 17.56 -9.53 -20.86
C ASN A 327 18.46 -10.71 -20.40
N SER A 328 18.54 -10.94 -19.10
CA SER A 328 19.08 -12.16 -18.50
C SER A 328 17.93 -12.99 -17.92
N PRO A 329 18.06 -14.34 -17.84
CA PRO A 329 17.01 -15.17 -17.30
C PRO A 329 16.66 -14.79 -15.84
N THR A 330 15.40 -14.48 -15.62
CA THR A 330 14.81 -14.21 -14.30
C THR A 330 13.92 -15.38 -13.94
N SER A 331 14.16 -16.03 -12.81
CA SER A 331 13.44 -17.23 -12.39
C SER A 331 12.49 -16.95 -11.23
N TYR A 332 11.26 -17.42 -11.34
CA TYR A 332 10.26 -17.45 -10.27
C TYR A 332 9.91 -18.90 -9.94
N THR A 333 9.95 -19.26 -8.66
CA THR A 333 9.66 -20.63 -8.21
C THR A 333 8.34 -20.70 -7.47
N PHE A 334 7.58 -21.75 -7.69
CA PHE A 334 6.31 -22.04 -7.01
C PHE A 334 6.15 -23.54 -6.81
N ALA A 335 5.34 -23.96 -5.84
CA ALA A 335 5.13 -25.36 -5.52
C ALA A 335 3.73 -25.82 -5.90
N LEU A 336 3.64 -26.96 -6.57
CA LEU A 336 2.38 -27.67 -6.85
C LEU A 336 2.35 -28.98 -6.11
N SER A 337 1.16 -29.48 -5.80
CA SER A 337 0.98 -30.77 -5.12
C SER A 337 -0.12 -31.59 -5.79
N GLY A 338 0.08 -32.91 -5.81
CA GLY A 338 -0.89 -33.84 -6.36
C GLY A 338 -1.04 -33.74 -7.89
N VAL A 339 -0.02 -33.28 -8.61
CA VAL A 339 -0.06 -33.08 -10.06
C VAL A 339 -0.35 -34.39 -10.80
N ASP A 340 -1.45 -34.45 -11.56
CA ASP A 340 -1.72 -35.57 -12.47
C ASP A 340 -1.19 -35.26 -13.87
N GLN A 341 -0.12 -35.91 -14.28
CA GLN A 341 0.56 -35.68 -15.56
C GLN A 341 -0.14 -36.36 -16.77
N SER A 342 -1.29 -36.98 -16.58
CA SER A 342 -1.98 -37.72 -17.64
C SER A 342 -2.76 -36.89 -18.66
N LEU A 343 -2.92 -35.58 -18.41
CA LEU A 343 -3.66 -34.66 -19.27
C LEU A 343 -2.74 -33.72 -20.07
N ASN A 344 -3.26 -33.21 -21.15
CA ASN A 344 -2.69 -32.17 -21.98
C ASN A 344 -3.62 -30.95 -21.95
N ASP A 345 -3.14 -29.82 -22.48
CA ASP A 345 -3.93 -28.59 -22.66
C ASP A 345 -4.39 -27.94 -21.36
N LEU A 346 -3.47 -27.83 -20.38
CA LEU A 346 -3.72 -27.13 -19.14
C LEU A 346 -3.64 -25.60 -19.36
N PRO A 347 -4.69 -24.83 -19.03
CA PRO A 347 -4.64 -23.40 -19.15
C PRO A 347 -3.58 -22.79 -18.23
N ILE A 348 -2.76 -21.89 -18.81
CA ILE A 348 -1.78 -21.09 -18.09
C ILE A 348 -1.94 -19.62 -18.45
N ARG A 349 -1.88 -18.76 -17.44
CA ARG A 349 -1.82 -17.30 -17.61
C ARG A 349 -0.63 -16.76 -16.83
N ILE A 350 0.19 -15.94 -17.48
CA ILE A 350 1.30 -15.23 -16.85
C ILE A 350 1.06 -13.75 -17.06
N ALA A 351 1.07 -12.98 -15.98
CA ALA A 351 0.86 -11.55 -15.99
C ALA A 351 2.17 -10.84 -15.66
N LEU A 352 2.47 -9.79 -16.43
CA LEU A 352 3.58 -8.87 -16.22
C LEU A 352 3.07 -7.45 -16.46
N GLN A 353 3.85 -6.48 -16.01
CA GLN A 353 3.65 -5.06 -16.27
C GLN A 353 4.86 -4.52 -17.04
N GLY A 354 4.63 -3.85 -18.18
CA GLY A 354 5.69 -3.11 -18.86
C GLY A 354 6.15 -1.95 -17.98
N PHE A 355 7.46 -1.83 -17.79
CA PHE A 355 8.05 -0.76 -17.00
C PHE A 355 8.68 0.31 -17.90
N THR A 356 9.40 -0.08 -18.92
CA THR A 356 9.96 0.85 -19.92
C THR A 356 8.91 1.21 -20.97
N VAL A 357 9.11 2.34 -21.66
CA VAL A 357 8.13 2.88 -22.63
C VAL A 357 8.19 2.23 -24.01
N GLN A 358 9.13 1.33 -24.24
CA GLN A 358 9.33 0.66 -25.52
C GLN A 358 8.47 -0.62 -25.67
N PRO A 359 8.46 -1.24 -26.86
CA PRO A 359 7.84 -2.55 -27.05
C PRO A 359 8.51 -3.63 -26.21
N HIS A 360 7.70 -4.51 -25.64
CA HIS A 360 8.12 -5.64 -24.82
C HIS A 360 7.96 -6.96 -25.55
N SER A 361 8.93 -7.87 -25.37
CA SER A 361 8.87 -9.25 -25.85
C SER A 361 9.58 -10.15 -24.84
N ILE A 362 8.81 -10.82 -23.98
CA ILE A 362 9.34 -11.62 -22.88
C ILE A 362 9.23 -13.09 -23.24
N THR A 363 10.36 -13.77 -23.40
CA THR A 363 10.44 -15.22 -23.60
C THR A 363 10.14 -15.95 -22.30
N LEU A 364 9.21 -16.92 -22.34
CA LEU A 364 8.73 -17.65 -21.18
C LEU A 364 9.07 -19.14 -21.30
N LYS A 365 9.54 -19.72 -20.19
CA LYS A 365 9.74 -21.18 -20.06
C LYS A 365 9.24 -21.64 -18.68
N ILE A 366 8.75 -22.89 -18.61
CA ILE A 366 8.42 -23.56 -17.36
C ILE A 366 9.22 -24.88 -17.26
N ASN A 367 9.98 -25.04 -16.19
CA ASN A 367 10.87 -26.20 -16.00
C ASN A 367 11.75 -26.49 -17.22
N GLY A 368 12.26 -25.43 -17.88
CA GLY A 368 13.07 -25.51 -19.12
C GLY A 368 12.30 -25.67 -20.41
N ASN A 369 10.98 -25.94 -20.39
CA ASN A 369 10.15 -26.11 -21.56
C ASN A 369 9.61 -24.74 -22.03
N ALA A 370 9.78 -24.45 -23.33
CA ALA A 370 9.35 -23.20 -23.91
C ALA A 370 7.81 -23.06 -23.94
N LEU A 371 7.32 -21.88 -23.51
CA LEU A 371 5.90 -21.53 -23.59
C LEU A 371 5.61 -20.62 -24.79
N GLY A 372 6.52 -19.72 -25.11
CA GLY A 372 6.37 -18.68 -26.12
C GLY A 372 6.77 -17.31 -25.57
N ASN A 373 6.30 -16.25 -26.22
CA ASN A 373 6.59 -14.89 -25.84
C ASN A 373 5.34 -14.17 -25.34
N ALA A 374 5.46 -13.45 -24.22
CA ALA A 374 4.51 -12.43 -23.83
C ALA A 374 4.90 -11.12 -24.48
N THR A 375 3.97 -10.41 -25.12
CA THR A 375 4.25 -9.17 -25.84
C THR A 375 3.36 -8.03 -25.36
N GLY A 376 3.90 -6.82 -25.35
CA GLY A 376 3.21 -5.61 -24.95
C GLY A 376 3.94 -4.37 -25.42
N SER A 377 3.52 -3.20 -24.99
CA SER A 377 4.15 -1.93 -25.33
C SER A 377 3.94 -0.89 -24.25
N GLY A 378 5.02 -0.19 -23.88
CA GLY A 378 4.96 0.87 -22.88
C GLY A 378 4.60 0.37 -21.49
N GLN A 379 4.23 1.28 -20.60
CA GLN A 379 3.87 0.98 -19.20
C GLN A 379 2.44 0.43 -19.10
N THR A 380 2.18 -0.70 -19.76
CA THR A 380 0.86 -1.34 -19.79
C THR A 380 0.94 -2.80 -19.33
N PRO A 381 -0.17 -3.41 -18.87
CA PRO A 381 -0.21 -4.82 -18.56
C PRO A 381 0.16 -5.69 -19.77
N ILE A 382 1.00 -6.71 -19.54
CA ILE A 382 1.43 -7.70 -20.51
C ILE A 382 0.92 -9.06 -20.04
N VAL A 383 0.10 -9.74 -20.85
CA VAL A 383 -0.52 -11.00 -20.47
C VAL A 383 -0.21 -12.07 -21.50
N PHE A 384 0.39 -13.17 -21.04
CA PHE A 384 0.49 -14.41 -21.79
C PHE A 384 -0.66 -15.33 -21.38
N ASN A 385 -1.46 -15.76 -22.35
CA ASN A 385 -2.45 -16.83 -22.19
C ASN A 385 -2.05 -17.97 -23.09
N GLY A 386 -1.93 -19.17 -22.53
CA GLY A 386 -1.52 -20.36 -23.27
C GLY A 386 -2.10 -21.64 -22.70
N SER A 387 -1.68 -22.74 -23.28
CA SER A 387 -1.99 -24.08 -22.84
C SER A 387 -0.70 -24.89 -22.81
N ILE A 388 -0.53 -25.73 -21.77
CA ILE A 388 0.66 -26.55 -21.60
C ILE A 388 0.29 -28.01 -21.36
N PRO A 389 1.12 -28.98 -21.77
CA PRO A 389 1.03 -30.35 -21.33
C PRO A 389 1.28 -30.46 -19.82
N ALA A 390 0.55 -31.30 -19.11
CA ALA A 390 0.80 -31.56 -17.69
C ALA A 390 2.22 -32.09 -17.40
N SER A 391 2.87 -32.70 -18.39
CA SER A 391 4.26 -33.14 -18.31
C SER A 391 5.28 -32.01 -18.14
N PHE A 392 4.87 -30.74 -18.39
CA PHE A 392 5.73 -29.57 -18.11
C PHE A 392 5.77 -29.25 -16.61
N LEU A 393 4.79 -29.74 -15.84
CA LEU A 393 4.67 -29.54 -14.40
C LEU A 393 5.25 -30.71 -13.63
N VAL A 394 5.82 -30.45 -12.47
CA VAL A 394 6.33 -31.47 -11.58
C VAL A 394 5.68 -31.38 -10.20
N GLU A 395 5.64 -32.48 -9.48
CA GLU A 395 5.31 -32.48 -8.06
C GLU A 395 6.34 -31.70 -7.27
N GLY A 396 5.92 -30.80 -6.40
CA GLY A 396 6.80 -29.92 -5.65
C GLY A 396 7.18 -28.65 -6.41
N VAL A 397 8.45 -28.28 -6.41
CA VAL A 397 8.92 -26.98 -6.92
C VAL A 397 8.95 -26.96 -8.44
N ASN A 398 8.29 -25.98 -9.01
CA ASN A 398 8.31 -25.62 -10.42
C ASN A 398 8.98 -24.27 -10.62
N THR A 399 9.58 -24.05 -11.77
CA THR A 399 10.32 -22.82 -12.10
C THR A 399 9.76 -22.19 -13.37
N LEU A 400 9.28 -20.97 -13.26
CA LEU A 400 8.99 -20.07 -14.39
C LEU A 400 10.24 -19.25 -14.68
N GLU A 401 10.79 -19.35 -15.89
CA GLU A 401 11.90 -18.52 -16.38
C GLU A 401 11.36 -17.50 -17.38
N MET A 402 11.77 -16.25 -17.18
CA MET A 402 11.36 -15.09 -17.99
C MET A 402 12.59 -14.36 -18.46
N THR A 403 12.65 -13.99 -19.74
CA THR A 403 13.81 -13.27 -20.31
C THR A 403 13.31 -12.26 -21.32
N SER A 404 13.65 -10.98 -21.15
CA SER A 404 13.28 -9.95 -22.12
C SER A 404 14.12 -10.04 -23.40
N GLY A 405 13.53 -9.64 -24.52
CA GLY A 405 14.13 -9.79 -25.85
C GLY A 405 15.24 -8.80 -26.16
N SER A 406 15.39 -7.72 -25.39
CA SER A 406 16.42 -6.71 -25.61
C SER A 406 16.89 -6.09 -24.30
N SER A 407 18.05 -5.47 -24.35
CA SER A 407 18.71 -4.92 -23.16
C SER A 407 18.01 -3.69 -22.54
N GLY A 408 17.09 -3.06 -23.26
CA GLY A 408 16.31 -1.93 -22.77
C GLY A 408 14.85 -2.29 -22.46
N ASP A 409 14.46 -3.52 -22.73
CA ASP A 409 13.11 -4.03 -22.45
C ASP A 409 13.06 -4.53 -21.01
N ILE A 410 12.38 -3.77 -20.13
CA ILE A 410 12.18 -4.10 -18.72
C ILE A 410 10.69 -4.24 -18.44
N ALA A 411 10.33 -5.36 -17.84
CA ALA A 411 8.99 -5.62 -17.34
C ALA A 411 9.05 -6.08 -15.87
N MET A 412 7.94 -5.94 -15.16
CA MET A 412 7.76 -6.43 -13.80
C MET A 412 6.92 -7.70 -13.85
N PHE A 413 7.32 -8.73 -13.13
CA PHE A 413 6.48 -9.90 -12.93
C PHE A 413 5.31 -9.52 -12.00
N ASP A 414 4.11 -9.93 -12.35
CA ASP A 414 2.93 -9.75 -11.50
C ASP A 414 2.50 -11.08 -10.90
N GLY A 415 2.20 -12.08 -11.74
CA GLY A 415 1.76 -13.36 -11.23
C GLY A 415 1.60 -14.43 -12.29
N ILE A 416 1.33 -15.65 -11.79
CA ILE A 416 1.06 -16.83 -12.60
C ILE A 416 -0.21 -17.52 -12.12
N ARG A 417 -1.04 -17.99 -13.07
CA ARG A 417 -2.22 -18.80 -12.83
C ARG A 417 -2.17 -20.04 -13.71
N ILE A 418 -2.37 -21.22 -13.10
CA ILE A 418 -2.37 -22.51 -13.78
C ILE A 418 -3.58 -23.31 -13.30
N SER A 419 -4.44 -23.79 -14.20
CA SER A 419 -5.46 -24.79 -13.89
C SER A 419 -4.94 -26.17 -14.24
N TYR A 420 -4.89 -27.07 -13.26
CA TYR A 420 -4.32 -28.41 -13.44
C TYR A 420 -5.15 -29.49 -12.73
N PRO A 421 -5.13 -30.72 -13.27
CA PRO A 421 -5.76 -31.85 -12.62
C PRO A 421 -4.97 -32.29 -11.39
N ARG A 422 -5.63 -32.26 -10.23
CA ARG A 422 -5.02 -32.61 -8.94
C ARG A 422 -5.57 -33.92 -8.42
N ASN A 423 -4.68 -34.80 -8.02
CA ASN A 423 -5.04 -36.00 -7.27
C ASN A 423 -5.59 -35.62 -5.89
N TYR A 424 -6.48 -36.42 -5.34
CA TYR A 424 -7.03 -36.23 -4.00
C TYR A 424 -5.92 -36.49 -2.96
N LEU A 425 -5.19 -35.46 -2.59
CA LEU A 425 -4.05 -35.50 -1.69
C LEU A 425 -4.16 -34.40 -0.61
N ALA A 426 -4.05 -34.82 0.66
CA ALA A 426 -3.94 -33.88 1.76
C ALA A 426 -2.50 -33.34 1.86
N VAL A 427 -2.38 -32.04 2.15
CA VAL A 427 -1.12 -31.35 2.41
C VAL A 427 -1.19 -30.79 3.81
N ASN A 428 -0.18 -31.00 4.63
CA ASN A 428 -0.15 -30.57 6.03
C ASN A 428 -1.39 -30.96 6.84
N GLY A 429 -1.89 -32.21 6.58
CA GLY A 429 -3.06 -32.73 7.28
C GLY A 429 -4.41 -32.14 6.84
N ARG A 430 -4.50 -31.43 5.70
CA ARG A 430 -5.69 -30.76 5.20
C ARG A 430 -5.87 -30.97 3.71
N ALA A 431 -7.13 -30.96 3.27
CA ALA A 431 -7.49 -30.99 1.86
C ALA A 431 -8.80 -30.24 1.64
N GLU A 432 -8.79 -29.22 0.78
CA GLU A 432 -9.97 -28.64 0.18
C GLU A 432 -10.10 -29.21 -1.23
N PHE A 433 -11.28 -29.73 -1.56
CA PHE A 433 -11.53 -30.38 -2.84
C PHE A 433 -13.02 -30.44 -3.14
N TYR A 434 -13.36 -30.72 -4.41
CA TYR A 434 -14.75 -31.07 -4.73
C TYR A 434 -14.89 -32.52 -5.13
N THR A 435 -16.07 -33.11 -4.89
CA THR A 435 -16.44 -34.44 -5.31
C THR A 435 -17.33 -34.41 -6.56
N HIS A 436 -17.12 -35.33 -7.48
CA HIS A 436 -17.97 -35.47 -8.66
C HIS A 436 -19.27 -36.20 -8.35
N ASN A 437 -20.35 -35.79 -9.01
CA ASN A 437 -21.66 -36.48 -8.90
C ASN A 437 -21.52 -37.97 -9.17
N TYR A 438 -22.05 -38.80 -8.27
CA TYR A 438 -22.13 -40.26 -8.38
C TYR A 438 -20.80 -41.00 -8.58
N LYS A 439 -19.66 -40.35 -8.19
CA LYS A 439 -18.35 -40.98 -8.21
C LYS A 439 -17.80 -41.13 -6.80
N ARG A 440 -17.04 -42.19 -6.57
CA ARG A 440 -16.26 -42.41 -5.35
C ARG A 440 -14.96 -41.63 -5.46
N SER A 441 -14.41 -41.19 -4.32
CA SER A 441 -13.06 -40.63 -4.26
C SER A 441 -12.36 -41.07 -3.00
N THR A 442 -11.03 -41.04 -3.03
CA THR A 442 -10.19 -41.37 -1.87
C THR A 442 -9.15 -40.26 -1.71
N VAL A 443 -9.22 -39.52 -0.59
CA VAL A 443 -8.22 -38.51 -0.23
C VAL A 443 -7.13 -39.17 0.59
N LYS A 444 -5.89 -39.09 0.12
CA LYS A 444 -4.71 -39.74 0.72
C LYS A 444 -3.84 -38.73 1.48
N GLY A 445 -2.88 -39.23 2.25
CA GLY A 445 -1.79 -38.42 2.82
C GLY A 445 -2.11 -37.71 4.12
N PHE A 446 -3.10 -38.16 4.89
CA PHE A 446 -3.33 -37.64 6.24
C PHE A 446 -2.35 -38.27 7.24
N PRO A 447 -1.79 -37.47 8.18
CA PRO A 447 -0.83 -37.98 9.16
C PRO A 447 -1.46 -38.89 10.23
N THR A 448 -2.74 -38.68 10.55
CA THR A 448 -3.44 -39.51 11.58
C THR A 448 -4.80 -40.00 11.07
N SER A 449 -5.39 -40.94 11.82
CA SER A 449 -6.74 -41.46 11.55
C SER A 449 -7.85 -40.59 12.16
N SER A 450 -7.51 -39.57 12.95
CA SER A 450 -8.46 -38.67 13.60
C SER A 450 -8.86 -37.53 12.66
N LEU A 451 -9.71 -37.86 11.68
CA LEU A 451 -10.11 -36.93 10.63
C LEU A 451 -11.49 -36.33 10.90
N ARG A 452 -11.66 -35.11 10.43
CA ARG A 452 -12.94 -34.42 10.34
C ARG A 452 -13.20 -34.06 8.88
N LEU A 453 -14.47 -34.07 8.48
CA LEU A 453 -14.89 -33.72 7.12
C LEU A 453 -16.05 -32.75 7.17
N PHE A 454 -15.94 -31.65 6.45
CA PHE A 454 -16.94 -30.61 6.38
C PHE A 454 -17.44 -30.40 4.96
N ASP A 455 -18.75 -30.21 4.81
CA ASP A 455 -19.37 -29.69 3.60
C ASP A 455 -19.37 -28.17 3.69
N ILE A 456 -18.55 -27.55 2.88
CA ILE A 456 -18.36 -26.10 2.77
C ILE A 456 -19.00 -25.52 1.50
N THR A 457 -19.80 -26.28 0.79
CA THR A 457 -20.53 -25.83 -0.41
C THR A 457 -21.40 -24.62 -0.12
N ASN A 458 -21.96 -24.55 1.10
CA ASN A 458 -22.67 -23.37 1.60
C ASN A 458 -21.98 -22.87 2.88
N GLU A 459 -21.24 -21.76 2.75
CA GLU A 459 -20.44 -21.20 3.83
C GLU A 459 -21.26 -20.70 5.02
N SER A 460 -22.47 -20.22 4.79
CA SER A 460 -23.36 -19.77 5.87
C SER A 460 -23.96 -20.93 6.66
N SER A 461 -23.83 -22.17 6.20
CA SER A 461 -24.41 -23.37 6.79
C SER A 461 -23.52 -24.60 6.64
N VAL A 462 -22.26 -24.45 7.07
CA VAL A 462 -21.29 -25.55 7.08
C VAL A 462 -21.84 -26.76 7.84
N ALA A 463 -21.63 -27.97 7.28
CA ALA A 463 -22.06 -29.22 7.90
C ALA A 463 -20.88 -30.15 8.13
N GLU A 464 -20.81 -30.78 9.29
CA GLU A 464 -19.84 -31.80 9.63
C GLU A 464 -20.38 -33.21 9.36
N TYR A 465 -19.60 -34.02 8.66
CA TYR A 465 -19.95 -35.40 8.38
C TYR A 465 -19.48 -36.35 9.49
N SER A 466 -20.34 -37.21 9.94
CA SER A 466 -20.03 -38.30 10.85
C SER A 466 -19.84 -39.64 10.09
N ASN A 467 -19.34 -40.65 10.79
CA ASN A 467 -19.13 -42.01 10.26
C ASN A 467 -18.20 -42.06 9.04
N LEU A 468 -17.05 -41.38 9.14
CA LEU A 468 -16.05 -41.36 8.13
C LEU A 468 -15.40 -42.74 7.93
N ASN A 469 -15.18 -43.13 6.68
CA ASN A 469 -14.44 -44.37 6.35
C ASN A 469 -12.95 -44.03 6.20
N VAL A 470 -12.21 -44.14 7.29
CA VAL A 470 -10.76 -43.88 7.34
C VAL A 470 -10.04 -45.24 7.39
N ALA A 471 -9.01 -45.39 6.57
CA ALA A 471 -8.18 -46.60 6.51
C ALA A 471 -6.69 -46.23 6.46
N ALA A 472 -5.82 -47.13 6.89
CA ALA A 472 -4.40 -47.01 6.65
C ALA A 472 -4.09 -47.12 5.15
N GLY A 473 -3.20 -46.25 4.63
CA GLY A 473 -2.71 -46.27 3.25
C GLY A 473 -1.19 -46.30 3.20
N ASP A 474 -0.63 -46.25 1.99
CA ASP A 474 0.82 -46.38 1.77
C ASP A 474 1.62 -45.21 2.42
N ASN A 475 1.02 -43.99 2.47
CA ASN A 475 1.64 -42.78 3.00
C ASN A 475 0.75 -42.13 4.09
N GLY A 476 0.47 -42.85 5.17
CA GLY A 476 -0.41 -42.37 6.26
C GLY A 476 -1.83 -42.90 6.13
N PHE A 477 -2.83 -42.04 6.34
CA PHE A 477 -4.23 -42.43 6.33
C PHE A 477 -4.98 -41.91 5.10
N GLU A 478 -6.03 -42.64 4.72
CA GLU A 478 -6.88 -42.35 3.60
C GLU A 478 -8.33 -42.16 4.04
N LEU A 479 -9.00 -41.14 3.53
CA LEU A 479 -10.43 -40.90 3.69
C LEU A 479 -11.16 -41.41 2.43
N LYS A 480 -11.94 -42.43 2.57
CA LYS A 480 -12.72 -43.05 1.47
C LYS A 480 -14.13 -42.49 1.43
N LEU A 481 -14.47 -41.81 0.34
CA LEU A 481 -15.76 -41.17 0.12
C LEU A 481 -16.64 -42.01 -0.80
N PRO A 482 -17.89 -42.27 -0.41
CA PRO A 482 -18.83 -42.99 -1.26
C PRO A 482 -19.26 -42.14 -2.47
N ALA A 483 -19.80 -42.78 -3.50
CA ALA A 483 -20.48 -42.09 -4.58
C ALA A 483 -21.70 -41.33 -4.01
N ALA A 484 -21.69 -40.00 -4.15
CA ALA A 484 -22.72 -39.10 -3.64
C ALA A 484 -22.98 -37.95 -4.62
N ARG A 485 -23.84 -37.00 -4.25
CA ARG A 485 -23.93 -35.71 -4.95
C ARG A 485 -22.63 -34.94 -4.80
N GLY A 486 -22.21 -34.27 -5.86
CA GLY A 486 -21.03 -33.39 -5.82
C GLY A 486 -21.14 -32.31 -4.74
N ARG A 487 -20.05 -32.09 -4.03
CA ARG A 487 -19.92 -31.11 -2.94
C ARG A 487 -18.53 -30.54 -2.91
N VAL A 488 -18.38 -29.32 -2.39
CA VAL A 488 -17.11 -28.78 -1.98
C VAL A 488 -16.87 -29.15 -0.52
N LEU A 489 -15.78 -29.87 -0.29
CA LEU A 489 -15.48 -30.48 1.00
C LEU A 489 -14.14 -29.98 1.52
N TYR A 490 -14.05 -29.86 2.84
CA TYR A 490 -12.82 -29.62 3.57
C TYR A 490 -12.58 -30.78 4.54
N ALA A 491 -11.51 -31.53 4.29
CA ALA A 491 -11.09 -32.62 5.18
C ALA A 491 -9.85 -32.18 5.96
N MET A 492 -9.79 -32.49 7.23
CA MET A 492 -8.65 -32.12 8.06
C MET A 492 -8.37 -33.13 9.16
N ASP A 493 -7.12 -33.22 9.56
CA ASP A 493 -6.75 -33.81 10.84
C ASP A 493 -7.36 -33.00 11.99
N SER A 494 -7.88 -33.63 13.02
CA SER A 494 -8.56 -32.94 14.12
C SER A 494 -7.69 -31.93 14.86
N ALA A 495 -6.38 -32.08 14.79
CA ALA A 495 -5.40 -31.17 15.40
C ALA A 495 -4.95 -30.03 14.46
N ALA A 496 -5.43 -30.02 13.21
CA ALA A 496 -4.94 -29.08 12.18
C ALA A 496 -5.74 -27.77 12.10
N ALA A 497 -6.58 -27.43 13.10
CA ALA A 497 -7.21 -26.12 13.16
C ALA A 497 -6.15 -25.01 13.36
N GLU A 498 -6.36 -23.88 12.72
CA GLU A 498 -5.45 -22.72 12.79
C GLU A 498 -5.91 -21.74 13.87
N SER A 499 -4.95 -20.95 14.39
CA SER A 499 -5.28 -19.76 15.19
C SER A 499 -5.60 -18.59 14.26
N PRO A 500 -6.47 -17.66 14.66
CA PRO A 500 -6.70 -16.44 13.87
C PRO A 500 -5.43 -15.57 13.83
N PHE A 501 -5.38 -14.66 12.87
CA PHE A 501 -4.30 -13.69 12.74
C PHE A 501 -4.33 -12.64 13.86
N SER A 502 -5.54 -12.18 14.24
CA SER A 502 -5.71 -11.18 15.29
C SER A 502 -6.99 -11.42 16.08
N LEU A 503 -6.96 -10.99 17.32
CA LEU A 503 -8.12 -10.87 18.21
C LEU A 503 -8.14 -9.46 18.80
N ALA A 504 -9.32 -8.86 18.91
CA ALA A 504 -9.51 -7.55 19.52
C ALA A 504 -10.89 -7.46 20.15
N PRO A 505 -11.11 -6.60 21.16
CA PRO A 505 -12.45 -6.34 21.67
C PRO A 505 -13.29 -5.65 20.58
N ASN A 506 -14.58 -5.98 20.53
CA ASN A 506 -15.59 -5.20 19.84
C ASN A 506 -16.24 -4.25 20.85
N LEU A 507 -15.85 -2.98 20.79
CA LEU A 507 -16.36 -1.95 21.70
C LEU A 507 -17.59 -1.26 21.09
N PRO A 508 -18.64 -0.98 21.89
CA PRO A 508 -19.84 -0.33 21.38
C PRO A 508 -19.58 1.05 20.81
N ASN A 509 -20.00 1.28 19.57
CA ASN A 509 -19.96 2.58 18.91
C ASN A 509 -21.26 2.82 18.10
N ASP A 510 -21.56 4.06 17.75
CA ASP A 510 -22.76 4.45 16.97
C ASP A 510 -22.49 5.73 16.17
N LEU A 511 -21.60 5.64 15.16
CA LEU A 511 -21.23 6.78 14.30
C LEU A 511 -22.35 7.15 13.34
N ARG A 512 -23.27 6.22 13.04
CA ARG A 512 -24.45 6.46 12.22
C ARG A 512 -25.64 7.04 12.97
N ASN A 513 -25.48 7.39 14.23
CA ASN A 513 -26.49 8.10 14.98
C ASN A 513 -26.58 9.55 14.53
N THR A 514 -27.73 9.95 13.97
CA THR A 514 -27.94 11.31 13.46
C THR A 514 -27.99 12.38 14.57
N ALA A 515 -28.12 11.98 15.85
CA ALA A 515 -28.01 12.88 17.00
C ALA A 515 -26.55 13.28 17.32
N ASN A 516 -25.56 12.64 16.71
CA ASN A 516 -24.18 13.07 16.84
C ASN A 516 -24.03 14.52 16.38
N ALA A 517 -23.13 15.25 17.03
CA ALA A 517 -22.86 16.65 16.76
C ALA A 517 -21.39 16.94 17.06
N ALA A 518 -20.66 17.50 16.09
CA ALA A 518 -19.30 17.95 16.27
C ALA A 518 -18.93 19.01 15.21
N GLU A 519 -18.23 20.04 15.61
CA GLU A 519 -17.58 20.97 14.66
C GLU A 519 -16.31 20.34 14.08
N MET A 520 -15.61 19.54 14.91
CA MET A 520 -14.38 18.83 14.56
C MET A 520 -14.48 17.34 14.93
N VAL A 521 -14.06 16.47 14.02
CA VAL A 521 -13.81 15.05 14.33
C VAL A 521 -12.29 14.82 14.43
N ILE A 522 -11.89 14.01 15.41
CA ILE A 522 -10.51 13.53 15.51
C ILE A 522 -10.55 12.02 15.32
N ILE A 523 -10.04 11.56 14.17
CA ILE A 523 -9.89 10.14 13.87
C ILE A 523 -8.52 9.71 14.36
N TYR A 524 -8.47 8.68 15.18
CA TYR A 524 -7.21 8.23 15.75
C TYR A 524 -7.00 6.72 15.57
N TYR A 525 -5.74 6.32 15.45
CA TYR A 525 -5.33 4.94 15.60
C TYR A 525 -5.31 4.60 17.08
N ARG A 526 -5.93 3.49 17.49
CA ARG A 526 -6.17 3.14 18.91
C ARG A 526 -4.95 3.31 19.84
N PRO A 527 -3.71 2.94 19.46
CA PRO A 527 -2.54 3.20 20.29
C PRO A 527 -2.27 4.69 20.61
N TYR A 528 -2.90 5.63 19.90
CA TYR A 528 -2.78 7.07 20.10
C TYR A 528 -3.99 7.69 20.83
N GLU A 529 -4.80 6.86 21.48
CA GLU A 529 -6.03 7.31 22.17
C GLU A 529 -5.77 8.42 23.20
N GLN A 530 -4.69 8.29 24.00
CA GLN A 530 -4.37 9.31 24.99
C GLN A 530 -4.07 10.67 24.34
N GLN A 531 -3.31 10.69 23.26
CA GLN A 531 -2.99 11.92 22.53
C GLN A 531 -4.25 12.51 21.86
N ALA A 532 -5.14 11.67 21.39
CA ALA A 532 -6.44 12.11 20.88
C ALA A 532 -7.30 12.76 21.97
N LEU A 533 -7.33 12.19 23.19
CA LEU A 533 -7.99 12.77 24.37
C LEU A 533 -7.40 14.12 24.72
N ASP A 534 -6.09 14.23 24.73
CA ASP A 534 -5.38 15.49 25.05
C ASP A 534 -5.67 16.57 23.99
N TRP A 535 -5.70 16.20 22.71
CA TRP A 535 -6.09 17.10 21.61
C TRP A 535 -7.54 17.57 21.73
N ALA A 536 -8.46 16.63 22.03
CA ALA A 536 -9.87 16.96 22.22
C ALA A 536 -10.08 17.87 23.44
N ALA A 537 -9.36 17.63 24.53
CA ALA A 537 -9.38 18.49 25.70
C ALA A 537 -8.89 19.90 25.39
N PHE A 538 -7.79 20.04 24.62
CA PHE A 538 -7.26 21.32 24.19
C PHE A 538 -8.29 22.08 23.35
N ARG A 539 -8.86 21.48 22.32
CA ARG A 539 -9.87 22.13 21.46
C ARG A 539 -11.17 22.39 22.21
N GLY A 540 -11.59 21.47 23.08
CA GLY A 540 -12.74 21.65 23.96
C GLY A 540 -12.62 22.85 24.91
N SER A 541 -11.40 23.12 25.43
CA SER A 541 -11.10 24.30 26.25
C SER A 541 -11.31 25.63 25.50
N GLN A 542 -11.30 25.59 24.17
CA GLN A 542 -11.58 26.73 23.29
C GLN A 542 -13.06 26.84 22.89
N GLY A 543 -13.93 25.94 23.42
CA GLY A 543 -15.38 25.92 23.16
C GLY A 543 -15.75 25.19 21.86
N ILE A 544 -14.84 24.40 21.28
CA ILE A 544 -15.08 23.63 20.06
C ILE A 544 -15.70 22.28 20.44
N ALA A 545 -16.80 21.94 19.77
CA ALA A 545 -17.41 20.63 19.89
C ALA A 545 -16.59 19.59 19.13
N VAL A 546 -15.88 18.72 19.86
CA VAL A 546 -15.03 17.68 19.29
C VAL A 546 -15.66 16.31 19.52
N LYS A 547 -15.62 15.44 18.49
CA LYS A 547 -15.91 14.01 18.63
C LYS A 547 -14.65 13.20 18.30
N LEU A 548 -14.23 12.38 19.26
CA LEU A 548 -13.20 11.37 19.04
C LEU A 548 -13.82 10.17 18.33
N VAL A 549 -13.09 9.62 17.37
CA VAL A 549 -13.50 8.49 16.54
C VAL A 549 -12.31 7.55 16.38
N ASP A 550 -12.40 6.36 16.95
CA ASP A 550 -11.44 5.30 16.65
C ASP A 550 -11.57 4.89 15.18
N ALA A 551 -10.47 4.75 14.47
CA ALA A 551 -10.49 4.35 13.07
C ALA A 551 -11.16 2.98 12.85
N ASP A 552 -10.99 2.04 13.79
CA ASP A 552 -11.63 0.73 13.73
C ASP A 552 -13.17 0.81 13.78
N ASP A 553 -13.74 1.79 14.52
CA ASP A 553 -15.19 2.01 14.55
C ASP A 553 -15.73 2.45 13.18
N ILE A 554 -14.92 3.21 12.44
CA ILE A 554 -15.27 3.59 11.06
C ILE A 554 -15.32 2.34 10.18
N TYR A 555 -14.30 1.49 10.26
CA TYR A 555 -14.27 0.25 9.45
C TYR A 555 -15.42 -0.68 9.82
N ASP A 556 -15.74 -0.82 11.09
CA ASP A 556 -16.85 -1.65 11.58
C ASP A 556 -18.19 -1.21 11.00
N GLU A 557 -18.48 0.11 11.03
CA GLU A 557 -19.77 0.62 10.57
C GLU A 557 -19.88 0.83 9.06
N PHE A 558 -18.77 1.13 8.37
CA PHE A 558 -18.83 1.57 6.98
C PHE A 558 -18.25 0.56 5.98
N SER A 559 -17.46 -0.43 6.44
CA SER A 559 -16.84 -1.45 5.58
C SER A 559 -16.82 -2.86 6.18
N PHE A 560 -17.71 -3.16 7.14
CA PHE A 560 -17.80 -4.49 7.77
C PHE A 560 -16.50 -4.96 8.45
N GLY A 561 -15.73 -4.02 9.00
CA GLY A 561 -14.43 -4.25 9.63
C GLY A 561 -13.24 -4.28 8.66
N LEU A 562 -13.45 -4.04 7.38
CA LEU A 562 -12.37 -3.98 6.39
C LEU A 562 -11.70 -2.61 6.43
N LYS A 563 -10.43 -2.57 6.77
CA LYS A 563 -9.62 -1.35 6.77
C LYS A 563 -9.43 -0.87 5.33
N ASN A 564 -10.00 0.30 5.00
CA ASN A 564 -9.86 0.96 3.71
C ASN A 564 -10.20 2.47 3.80
N TRP A 565 -9.74 3.25 2.82
CA TRP A 565 -10.01 4.69 2.75
C TRP A 565 -11.48 5.00 2.40
N GLU A 566 -12.17 4.13 1.67
CA GLU A 566 -13.57 4.32 1.28
C GLU A 566 -14.50 4.33 2.50
N ALA A 567 -14.13 3.60 3.56
CA ALA A 567 -14.87 3.65 4.83
C ALA A 567 -14.77 5.04 5.44
N ILE A 568 -13.59 5.67 5.43
CA ILE A 568 -13.37 7.02 5.96
C ILE A 568 -14.12 8.05 5.13
N ASN A 569 -14.06 7.96 3.79
CA ASN A 569 -14.85 8.81 2.90
C ASN A 569 -16.36 8.67 3.17
N SER A 570 -16.84 7.43 3.32
CA SER A 570 -18.25 7.14 3.62
C SER A 570 -18.67 7.69 4.98
N PHE A 571 -17.80 7.61 5.98
CA PHE A 571 -18.02 8.20 7.29
C PHE A 571 -18.10 9.73 7.21
N PHE A 572 -17.15 10.39 6.59
CA PHE A 572 -17.14 11.85 6.41
C PHE A 572 -18.40 12.33 5.68
N ARG A 573 -18.75 11.67 4.58
CA ARG A 573 -19.97 11.97 3.83
C ARG A 573 -21.22 11.79 4.69
N PHE A 574 -21.33 10.70 5.45
CA PHE A 574 -22.45 10.45 6.33
C PHE A 574 -22.55 11.51 7.44
N ALA A 575 -21.45 11.79 8.13
CA ALA A 575 -21.40 12.77 9.22
C ALA A 575 -21.77 14.18 8.71
N LYS A 576 -21.19 14.59 7.56
CA LYS A 576 -21.47 15.89 6.95
C LYS A 576 -22.94 16.07 6.56
N GLN A 577 -23.59 15.01 6.10
CA GLN A 577 -24.97 15.08 5.59
C GLN A 577 -26.04 14.80 6.63
N ASN A 578 -25.71 14.08 7.72
CA ASN A 578 -26.75 13.53 8.59
C ASN A 578 -26.64 13.91 10.07
N TRP A 579 -25.46 14.32 10.55
CA TRP A 579 -25.32 14.69 11.96
C TRP A 579 -26.03 16.02 12.28
N THR A 580 -26.54 16.15 13.51
CA THR A 580 -27.23 17.36 13.96
C THR A 580 -26.32 18.61 13.83
N THR A 581 -25.04 18.48 14.17
CA THR A 581 -23.99 19.46 13.83
C THR A 581 -22.98 18.73 12.97
N PRO A 582 -22.95 19.03 11.66
CA PRO A 582 -22.01 18.38 10.76
C PRO A 582 -20.58 18.89 10.97
N PRO A 583 -19.56 18.02 10.91
CA PRO A 583 -18.17 18.45 11.04
C PRO A 583 -17.72 19.28 9.83
N ASN A 584 -16.97 20.33 10.09
CA ASN A 584 -16.27 21.12 9.09
C ASN A 584 -14.76 20.85 9.08
N TYR A 585 -14.25 20.24 10.14
CA TYR A 585 -12.84 19.95 10.32
C TYR A 585 -12.64 18.49 10.71
N ALA A 586 -11.57 17.88 10.18
CA ALA A 586 -11.14 16.55 10.56
C ALA A 586 -9.64 16.54 10.80
N LEU A 587 -9.22 15.98 11.94
CA LEU A 587 -7.81 15.71 12.23
C LEU A 587 -7.60 14.20 12.28
N ILE A 588 -6.61 13.70 11.54
CA ILE A 588 -6.24 12.29 11.49
C ILE A 588 -4.93 12.10 12.26
N LEU A 589 -4.97 11.27 13.31
CA LEU A 589 -3.81 10.93 14.12
C LEU A 589 -3.36 9.51 13.81
N GLY A 590 -2.33 9.39 12.97
CA GLY A 590 -1.75 8.14 12.50
C GLY A 590 -1.24 8.20 11.07
N GLY A 591 -0.21 7.41 10.78
CA GLY A 591 0.42 7.31 9.48
C GLY A 591 -0.40 6.54 8.46
N ALA A 592 -0.06 6.70 7.19
CA ALA A 592 -0.45 5.81 6.11
C ALA A 592 0.79 5.37 5.34
N SER A 593 0.69 4.28 4.60
CA SER A 593 1.83 3.67 3.91
C SER A 593 1.47 3.29 2.48
N GLU A 594 2.45 3.42 1.58
CA GLU A 594 2.38 2.82 0.24
C GLU A 594 2.37 1.28 0.28
N ASN A 595 2.64 0.67 1.46
CA ASN A 595 2.64 -0.76 1.71
C ASN A 595 1.55 -1.17 2.73
N PRO A 596 0.27 -1.07 2.38
CA PRO A 596 -0.83 -1.27 3.34
C PRO A 596 -0.95 -2.70 3.87
N LYS A 597 -0.33 -3.68 3.22
CA LYS A 597 -0.39 -5.10 3.57
C LYS A 597 0.93 -5.67 4.07
N ASP A 598 1.92 -4.83 4.35
CA ASP A 598 3.25 -5.18 4.86
C ASP A 598 3.99 -6.18 3.96
N TYR A 599 3.94 -5.95 2.65
CA TYR A 599 4.68 -6.78 1.71
C TYR A 599 6.18 -6.63 1.93
N ASP A 600 6.88 -7.76 2.00
CA ASP A 600 8.35 -7.89 2.00
C ASP A 600 9.10 -6.99 3.01
N LEU A 601 8.42 -6.56 4.10
CA LEU A 601 9.07 -5.79 5.17
C LEU A 601 10.03 -6.67 5.96
N SER A 602 11.21 -6.14 6.19
CA SER A 602 12.15 -6.72 7.15
C SER A 602 11.64 -6.51 8.59
N PRO A 603 11.99 -7.38 9.55
CA PRO A 603 11.67 -7.13 10.96
C PRO A 603 12.21 -5.79 11.50
N ASP A 604 13.21 -5.22 10.83
CA ASP A 604 13.83 -3.94 11.20
C ASP A 604 13.09 -2.74 10.56
N ASP A 605 12.17 -2.97 9.62
CA ASP A 605 11.31 -1.94 9.00
C ASP A 605 10.04 -1.66 9.83
N GLN A 606 10.04 -2.01 11.11
CA GLN A 606 8.93 -1.75 12.02
C GLN A 606 8.83 -0.26 12.32
N GLY A 607 7.67 0.32 12.08
CA GLY A 607 7.37 1.73 12.34
C GLY A 607 6.81 2.50 11.15
N TYR A 608 6.67 1.87 9.99
CA TYR A 608 6.09 2.47 8.79
C TYR A 608 4.71 1.88 8.51
N ASN A 609 3.88 1.78 9.54
CA ASN A 609 2.59 1.12 9.47
C ASN A 609 1.55 1.96 8.75
N ASN A 610 0.66 1.27 8.04
CA ASN A 610 -0.57 1.88 7.56
C ASN A 610 -1.60 1.94 8.71
N ASP A 611 -1.43 2.89 9.65
CA ASP A 611 -2.31 3.03 10.81
C ASP A 611 -3.72 3.41 10.37
N ILE A 612 -3.83 4.52 9.61
CA ILE A 612 -5.07 5.00 9.03
C ILE A 612 -4.81 5.29 7.55
N PRO A 613 -5.40 4.51 6.64
CA PRO A 613 -5.13 4.62 5.21
C PRO A 613 -5.51 6.01 4.67
N THR A 614 -4.87 6.36 3.57
CA THR A 614 -5.22 7.50 2.73
C THR A 614 -5.59 7.00 1.34
N ARG A 615 -6.33 7.80 0.57
CA ARG A 615 -6.58 7.45 -0.83
C ARG A 615 -5.31 7.64 -1.65
N ILE A 616 -4.91 6.62 -2.40
CA ILE A 616 -3.87 6.75 -3.42
C ILE A 616 -4.51 7.29 -4.69
N VAL A 617 -3.93 8.33 -5.26
CA VAL A 617 -4.45 9.03 -6.44
C VAL A 617 -3.38 9.18 -7.52
N ASN A 618 -3.76 9.09 -8.78
CA ASN A 618 -2.89 9.43 -9.89
C ASN A 618 -2.78 10.94 -10.06
N THR A 619 -1.56 11.45 -10.09
CA THR A 619 -1.26 12.80 -10.57
C THR A 619 -0.73 12.72 -12.02
N VAL A 620 -0.31 13.86 -12.58
CA VAL A 620 0.28 13.88 -13.94
C VAL A 620 1.59 13.07 -14.00
N TYR A 621 2.34 12.99 -12.92
CA TYR A 621 3.69 12.42 -12.90
C TYR A 621 3.84 11.14 -12.11
N THR A 622 3.10 11.02 -11.01
CA THR A 622 3.23 9.89 -10.09
C THR A 622 1.90 9.62 -9.40
N GLU A 623 1.73 8.42 -8.95
CA GLU A 623 0.74 8.07 -7.94
C GLU A 623 1.21 8.57 -6.56
N THR A 624 0.28 9.05 -5.73
CA THR A 624 0.60 9.59 -4.40
C THR A 624 -0.61 9.55 -3.44
N GLY A 625 -0.37 9.73 -2.14
CA GLY A 625 -1.43 9.78 -1.14
C GLY A 625 -2.16 11.13 -1.09
N SER A 626 -3.46 11.07 -0.84
CA SER A 626 -4.33 12.23 -0.77
C SER A 626 -5.37 12.10 0.34
N ASP A 627 -5.18 12.82 1.43
CA ASP A 627 -6.23 12.94 2.45
C ASP A 627 -7.40 13.81 1.96
N GLU A 628 -7.12 14.80 1.11
CA GLU A 628 -8.12 15.66 0.49
C GLU A 628 -9.17 14.85 -0.29
N ALA A 629 -8.73 13.81 -1.01
CA ALA A 629 -9.63 12.96 -1.77
C ALA A 629 -10.58 12.11 -0.90
N MET A 630 -10.29 11.96 0.38
CA MET A 630 -11.21 11.33 1.33
C MET A 630 -12.35 12.24 1.75
N GLY A 631 -12.14 13.56 1.70
CA GLY A 631 -13.17 14.55 2.00
C GLY A 631 -13.86 15.11 0.78
N ASP A 632 -13.44 14.77 -0.43
CA ASP A 632 -14.04 15.19 -1.70
C ASP A 632 -15.20 14.24 -2.04
N PHE A 633 -16.43 14.74 -1.87
CA PHE A 633 -17.65 13.93 -2.06
C PHE A 633 -18.23 14.03 -3.46
N ASN A 634 -17.81 15.00 -4.24
CA ASN A 634 -18.32 15.27 -5.58
C ASN A 634 -17.27 15.02 -6.67
N GLU A 635 -16.05 14.63 -6.28
CA GLU A 635 -14.91 14.31 -7.15
C GLU A 635 -14.43 15.48 -8.01
N ASP A 636 -14.55 16.72 -7.48
CA ASP A 636 -14.04 17.90 -8.16
C ASP A 636 -12.59 18.28 -7.76
N GLY A 637 -11.99 17.50 -6.87
CA GLY A 637 -10.65 17.67 -6.32
C GLY A 637 -10.59 18.63 -5.13
N LEU A 638 -11.74 19.05 -4.58
CA LEU A 638 -11.84 19.88 -3.38
C LEU A 638 -12.57 19.13 -2.27
N SER A 639 -11.99 19.09 -1.11
CA SER A 639 -12.62 18.50 0.06
C SER A 639 -13.74 19.38 0.61
N GLU A 640 -14.88 18.79 0.99
CA GLU A 640 -15.98 19.46 1.70
C GLU A 640 -15.72 19.59 3.21
N ILE A 641 -14.63 19.03 3.70
CA ILE A 641 -14.19 19.11 5.09
C ILE A 641 -12.71 19.51 5.08
N ALA A 642 -12.31 20.47 5.89
CA ALA A 642 -10.90 20.80 6.04
C ALA A 642 -10.18 19.68 6.81
N ILE A 643 -9.29 18.95 6.14
CA ILE A 643 -8.59 17.79 6.70
C ILE A 643 -7.15 18.17 7.01
N GLY A 644 -6.66 17.72 8.17
CA GLY A 644 -5.26 17.73 8.51
C GLY A 644 -4.85 16.37 9.08
N ARG A 645 -3.58 16.03 8.91
CA ARG A 645 -3.01 14.78 9.43
C ARG A 645 -1.78 15.05 10.29
N ILE A 646 -1.64 14.29 11.36
CA ILE A 646 -0.37 14.10 12.07
C ILE A 646 0.04 12.65 11.79
N PRO A 647 0.97 12.41 10.86
CA PRO A 647 1.30 11.05 10.41
C PRO A 647 2.25 10.31 11.36
N GLY A 648 2.37 10.77 12.60
CA GLY A 648 3.30 10.25 13.61
C GLY A 648 3.30 8.73 13.70
N ARG A 649 4.49 8.18 13.95
CA ARG A 649 4.75 6.74 14.04
C ARG A 649 4.80 6.25 15.47
N THR A 650 4.87 7.19 16.41
CA THR A 650 4.85 6.94 17.84
C THR A 650 3.88 7.90 18.55
N PRO A 651 3.39 7.56 19.76
CA PRO A 651 2.62 8.49 20.58
C PRO A 651 3.35 9.81 20.84
N GLU A 652 4.68 9.77 20.96
CA GLU A 652 5.53 10.93 21.21
C GLU A 652 5.54 11.90 20.03
N ASP A 653 5.50 11.42 18.79
CA ASP A 653 5.40 12.26 17.59
C ASP A 653 4.08 13.04 17.57
N ILE A 654 2.97 12.34 17.87
CA ILE A 654 1.65 12.98 17.98
C ILE A 654 1.63 14.03 19.10
N GLN A 655 2.24 13.71 20.25
CA GLN A 655 2.33 14.65 21.37
C GLN A 655 3.18 15.88 21.03
N ALA A 656 4.31 15.69 20.37
CA ALA A 656 5.18 16.79 19.95
C ALA A 656 4.46 17.79 19.00
N ALA A 657 3.62 17.28 18.11
CA ALA A 657 2.79 18.12 17.25
C ALA A 657 1.72 18.89 18.03
N LEU A 658 1.08 18.26 19.03
CA LEU A 658 0.12 18.92 19.92
C LEU A 658 0.80 20.04 20.73
N ASP A 659 1.93 19.75 21.34
CA ASP A 659 2.66 20.71 22.17
C ASP A 659 3.03 21.98 21.38
N LYS A 660 3.50 21.81 20.13
CA LYS A 660 3.80 22.93 19.24
C LYS A 660 2.54 23.69 18.78
N THR A 661 1.44 22.99 18.58
CA THR A 661 0.14 23.60 18.31
C THR A 661 -0.31 24.48 19.49
N ILE A 662 -0.16 23.99 20.72
CA ILE A 662 -0.48 24.76 21.95
C ILE A 662 0.43 25.98 22.09
N VAL A 663 1.75 25.82 21.87
CA VAL A 663 2.70 26.92 21.89
C VAL A 663 2.36 28.01 20.85
N TRP A 664 1.98 27.58 19.64
CA TRP A 664 1.53 28.48 18.59
C TRP A 664 0.25 29.23 18.98
N GLU A 665 -0.77 28.53 19.46
CA GLU A 665 -2.07 29.10 19.82
C GLU A 665 -1.98 30.11 20.99
N ASN A 666 -1.02 29.90 21.91
CA ASN A 666 -0.77 30.79 23.03
C ASN A 666 0.22 31.92 22.71
N GLY A 667 0.90 31.87 21.55
CA GLY A 667 1.90 32.82 21.13
C GLY A 667 1.35 33.97 20.30
N VAL A 668 2.25 34.82 19.79
CA VAL A 668 1.92 35.90 18.86
C VAL A 668 1.70 35.30 17.45
N ARG A 669 0.48 35.32 16.96
CA ARG A 669 0.06 34.82 15.64
C ARG A 669 -0.17 36.01 14.71
N SER A 670 0.88 36.64 14.26
CA SER A 670 0.76 37.80 13.37
C SER A 670 2.00 38.02 12.52
N LEU A 671 1.83 38.77 11.44
CA LEU A 671 2.91 39.18 10.54
C LEU A 671 4.00 40.02 11.23
N SER A 672 3.74 40.53 12.47
CA SER A 672 4.76 41.22 13.27
C SER A 672 5.96 40.34 13.65
N ARG A 673 5.81 39.00 13.66
CA ARG A 673 6.93 38.06 13.82
C ARG A 673 7.83 38.00 12.58
N GLY A 674 7.40 38.60 11.45
CA GLY A 674 8.07 38.55 10.17
C GLY A 674 7.80 37.22 9.43
N THR A 675 8.17 37.21 8.17
CA THR A 675 8.06 36.06 7.25
C THR A 675 9.43 35.72 6.66
N LEU A 676 9.61 34.51 6.23
CA LEU A 676 10.77 34.03 5.47
C LEU A 676 10.31 33.49 4.13
N PHE A 677 10.96 33.93 3.07
CA PHE A 677 10.82 33.38 1.71
C PHE A 677 12.18 32.82 1.29
N ALA A 678 12.34 31.51 1.38
CA ALA A 678 13.48 30.78 0.85
C ALA A 678 13.20 30.38 -0.59
N TYR A 679 14.20 30.39 -1.47
CA TYR A 679 14.00 30.03 -2.87
C TYR A 679 15.24 29.40 -3.50
N ASP A 680 14.97 28.57 -4.52
CA ASP A 680 15.97 27.90 -5.32
C ASP A 680 16.54 28.79 -6.43
N LEU A 681 17.61 28.33 -7.07
CA LEU A 681 18.16 28.93 -8.27
C LEU A 681 17.16 28.79 -9.43
N PRO A 682 17.14 29.71 -10.38
CA PRO A 682 16.29 29.57 -11.57
C PRO A 682 16.64 28.31 -12.36
N ASP A 683 15.62 27.49 -12.64
CA ASP A 683 15.71 26.32 -13.51
C ASP A 683 14.38 26.13 -14.25
N GLY A 684 14.28 26.68 -15.45
CA GLY A 684 13.03 26.70 -16.21
C GLY A 684 11.92 27.59 -15.60
N TYR A 685 12.09 28.01 -14.34
CA TYR A 685 11.20 28.92 -13.61
C TYR A 685 12.02 29.86 -12.68
N ASP A 686 11.58 31.09 -12.54
CA ASP A 686 12.26 32.08 -11.67
C ASP A 686 11.64 32.07 -10.25
N PHE A 687 12.18 31.22 -9.37
CA PHE A 687 11.73 31.07 -8.00
C PHE A 687 11.94 32.31 -7.13
N GLN A 688 12.96 33.11 -7.43
CA GLN A 688 13.16 34.39 -6.74
C GLN A 688 12.06 35.38 -7.07
N ALA A 689 11.74 35.55 -8.34
CA ALA A 689 10.66 36.41 -8.78
C ALA A 689 9.29 35.93 -8.27
N MET A 690 9.04 34.59 -8.27
CA MET A 690 7.86 33.98 -7.69
C MET A 690 7.72 34.33 -6.21
N SER A 691 8.75 34.08 -5.41
CA SER A 691 8.78 34.44 -3.98
C SER A 691 8.57 35.94 -3.74
N GLY A 692 9.15 36.81 -4.61
CA GLY A 692 8.93 38.25 -4.57
C GLY A 692 7.48 38.65 -4.85
N ARG A 693 6.82 38.03 -5.83
CA ARG A 693 5.39 38.28 -6.16
C ARG A 693 4.49 37.84 -5.01
N ILE A 694 4.71 36.65 -4.44
CA ILE A 694 3.96 36.15 -3.28
C ILE A 694 4.17 37.07 -2.07
N ARG A 695 5.40 37.44 -1.74
CA ARG A 695 5.68 38.41 -0.68
C ARG A 695 4.92 39.71 -0.83
N ASN A 696 4.81 40.22 -2.06
CA ASN A 696 4.14 41.50 -2.36
C ASN A 696 2.62 41.47 -2.17
N THR A 697 2.01 40.33 -1.94
CA THR A 697 0.59 40.21 -1.56
C THR A 697 0.36 40.52 -0.09
N LEU A 698 1.42 40.49 0.74
CA LEU A 698 1.34 40.86 2.15
C LEU A 698 1.22 42.37 2.32
N PRO A 699 0.65 42.88 3.44
CA PRO A 699 0.52 44.29 3.71
C PRO A 699 1.89 45.03 3.64
N THR A 700 1.84 46.26 3.14
CA THR A 700 3.03 47.11 3.06
C THR A 700 3.67 47.31 4.44
N GLY A 701 5.00 47.11 4.52
CA GLY A 701 5.73 47.20 5.78
C GLY A 701 5.85 45.85 6.54
N THR A 702 5.29 44.76 6.05
CA THR A 702 5.55 43.42 6.60
C THR A 702 7.04 43.09 6.46
N SER A 703 7.68 42.74 7.58
CA SER A 703 9.07 42.27 7.58
C SER A 703 9.15 40.90 6.89
N ALA A 704 10.03 40.80 5.90
CA ALA A 704 10.22 39.57 5.13
C ALA A 704 11.69 39.35 4.78
N ASP A 705 12.26 38.27 5.27
CA ASP A 705 13.58 37.83 4.83
C ASP A 705 13.46 37.12 3.50
N MET A 706 14.38 37.38 2.59
CA MET A 706 14.48 36.70 1.27
C MET A 706 15.83 36.01 1.25
N VAL A 707 15.84 34.67 1.13
CA VAL A 707 17.09 33.87 1.17
C VAL A 707 17.11 32.90 0.00
N GLY A 708 18.01 33.15 -0.95
CA GLY A 708 18.21 32.31 -2.12
C GLY A 708 19.29 31.24 -1.88
N ARG A 709 19.15 30.06 -2.46
CA ARG A 709 20.19 29.03 -2.41
C ARG A 709 21.54 29.52 -2.97
N GLY A 710 21.54 30.43 -3.91
CA GLY A 710 22.74 31.01 -4.51
C GLY A 710 23.37 32.16 -3.72
N ASP A 711 22.77 32.58 -2.62
CA ASP A 711 23.30 33.70 -1.81
C ASP A 711 24.56 33.28 -1.04
N THR A 712 25.45 34.23 -0.77
CA THR A 712 26.60 33.98 0.10
C THR A 712 26.13 33.59 1.49
N ASP A 713 26.69 32.51 2.06
CA ASP A 713 26.31 31.93 3.35
C ASP A 713 24.82 31.64 3.48
N SER A 714 24.18 31.21 2.38
CA SER A 714 22.74 30.97 2.28
C SER A 714 22.19 30.07 3.37
N HIS A 715 22.85 28.95 3.66
CA HIS A 715 22.43 28.02 4.73
C HIS A 715 22.46 28.68 6.11
N THR A 716 23.55 29.37 6.44
CA THR A 716 23.69 30.05 7.75
C THR A 716 22.62 31.13 7.92
N THR A 717 22.38 31.91 6.86
CA THR A 717 21.35 32.96 6.85
C THR A 717 19.97 32.39 6.99
N LEU A 718 19.69 31.31 6.27
CA LEU A 718 18.41 30.55 6.33
C LEU A 718 18.15 30.06 7.75
N MET A 719 19.11 29.35 8.35
CA MET A 719 18.99 28.81 9.72
C MET A 719 18.82 29.91 10.76
N ALA A 720 19.54 31.05 10.65
CA ALA A 720 19.40 32.20 11.53
C ALA A 720 17.98 32.81 11.42
N SER A 721 17.45 32.94 10.21
CA SER A 721 16.09 33.42 9.95
C SER A 721 15.04 32.49 10.55
N MET A 722 15.12 31.18 10.31
CA MET A 722 14.20 30.18 10.86
C MET A 722 14.24 30.19 12.40
N ASN A 723 15.42 30.22 12.98
CA ASN A 723 15.64 30.25 14.45
C ASN A 723 15.15 31.53 15.12
N SER A 724 14.94 32.60 14.35
CA SER A 724 14.30 33.83 14.89
C SER A 724 12.80 33.67 15.14
N GLY A 725 12.21 32.53 14.81
CA GLY A 725 10.79 32.21 15.05
C GLY A 725 9.83 32.98 14.17
N LYS A 726 10.01 32.90 12.86
CA LYS A 726 9.12 33.54 11.86
C LYS A 726 7.69 33.07 12.02
N TYR A 727 6.73 33.93 11.71
CA TYR A 727 5.33 33.58 11.64
C TYR A 727 5.07 32.60 10.48
N LEU A 728 5.55 32.93 9.28
CA LEU A 728 5.43 32.08 8.10
C LEU A 728 6.80 31.83 7.49
N VAL A 729 7.05 30.59 7.10
CA VAL A 729 8.19 30.17 6.30
C VAL A 729 7.68 29.61 4.97
N ASN A 730 8.06 30.26 3.88
CA ASN A 730 7.80 29.78 2.53
C ASN A 730 9.10 29.27 1.92
N TYR A 731 8.99 28.16 1.20
CA TYR A 731 10.04 27.73 0.29
C TYR A 731 9.46 27.55 -1.11
N ALA A 732 10.13 28.07 -2.14
CA ALA A 732 9.78 27.89 -3.55
C ALA A 732 10.99 27.36 -4.33
N GLY A 733 10.86 26.18 -4.92
CA GLY A 733 11.98 25.53 -5.63
C GLY A 733 11.80 24.06 -5.86
N HIS A 734 12.86 23.41 -6.28
CA HIS A 734 12.92 21.97 -6.35
C HIS A 734 12.97 21.33 -4.96
N GLY A 735 12.49 20.07 -4.84
CA GLY A 735 12.59 19.31 -3.61
C GLY A 735 12.35 17.83 -3.82
N THR A 736 12.79 17.08 -2.83
CA THR A 736 12.56 15.65 -2.68
C THR A 736 11.80 15.39 -1.38
N ILE A 737 11.63 14.15 -0.99
CA ILE A 737 10.94 13.82 0.27
C ILE A 737 11.55 14.54 1.47
N GLY A 738 12.88 14.59 1.58
CA GLY A 738 13.58 15.10 2.77
C GLY A 738 14.37 16.39 2.59
N ILE A 739 14.39 17.03 1.40
CA ILE A 739 15.37 18.07 1.07
C ILE A 739 14.74 19.17 0.20
N TRP A 740 15.18 20.43 0.40
CA TRP A 740 14.97 21.57 -0.48
C TRP A 740 16.14 21.71 -1.44
N ALA A 741 15.92 21.61 -2.73
CA ALA A 741 16.91 21.80 -3.79
C ALA A 741 18.27 21.09 -3.58
N SER A 742 18.88 21.24 -2.40
CA SER A 742 20.20 20.71 -2.04
C SER A 742 20.28 20.40 -0.56
N SER A 743 20.96 19.32 -0.20
CA SER A 743 21.27 18.95 1.18
C SER A 743 22.11 20.02 1.89
N SER A 744 22.88 20.80 1.15
CA SER A 744 23.65 21.91 1.70
C SER A 744 22.81 23.17 1.97
N PHE A 745 21.61 23.28 1.40
CA PHE A 745 20.72 24.43 1.64
C PHE A 745 19.78 24.14 2.84
N PHE A 746 18.90 23.14 2.77
CA PHE A 746 18.05 22.69 3.87
C PHE A 746 17.50 21.28 3.65
N GLY A 747 17.42 20.49 4.70
CA GLY A 747 16.84 19.16 4.67
C GLY A 747 16.60 18.58 6.06
N SER A 748 16.06 17.39 6.13
CA SER A 748 15.68 16.71 7.38
C SER A 748 16.76 16.72 8.48
N PRO A 749 18.07 16.53 8.20
CA PRO A 749 19.10 16.62 9.24
C PRO A 749 19.24 17.99 9.87
N HIS A 750 18.85 19.07 9.19
CA HIS A 750 18.93 20.43 9.70
C HIS A 750 17.79 20.79 10.67
N VAL A 751 16.67 20.05 10.61
CA VAL A 751 15.55 20.24 11.55
C VAL A 751 16.02 20.04 12.99
N ALA A 752 16.91 19.07 13.23
CA ALA A 752 17.51 18.84 14.55
C ALA A 752 18.31 20.04 15.10
N GLN A 753 18.73 20.95 14.23
CA GLN A 753 19.55 22.15 14.58
C GLN A 753 18.67 23.39 14.78
N LEU A 754 17.35 23.30 14.55
CA LEU A 754 16.45 24.41 14.85
C LEU A 754 16.34 24.65 16.36
N THR A 755 16.13 25.92 16.74
CA THR A 755 16.06 26.35 18.15
C THR A 755 14.81 27.20 18.43
N ASN A 756 13.78 27.06 17.60
CA ASN A 756 12.55 27.86 17.65
C ASN A 756 11.45 27.27 18.55
N SER A 757 11.80 26.60 19.64
CA SER A 757 10.90 25.88 20.54
C SER A 757 9.70 26.70 21.07
N THR A 758 9.94 27.96 21.40
CA THR A 758 8.90 28.88 21.94
C THR A 758 8.15 29.65 20.86
N THR A 759 8.57 29.52 19.61
CA THR A 759 8.02 30.24 18.47
C THR A 759 7.98 29.35 17.21
N PRO A 760 7.29 28.21 17.25
CA PRO A 760 7.16 27.39 16.06
C PRO A 760 6.59 28.21 14.91
N SER A 761 6.85 27.81 13.67
CA SER A 761 6.42 28.51 12.46
C SER A 761 5.35 27.70 11.72
N THR A 762 4.57 28.35 10.86
CA THR A 762 3.77 27.66 9.85
C THR A 762 4.52 27.66 8.53
N TYR A 763 4.58 26.52 7.88
CA TYR A 763 5.34 26.33 6.64
C TYR A 763 4.41 26.17 5.44
N THR A 764 4.77 26.78 4.31
CA THR A 764 4.17 26.57 2.99
C THR A 764 5.29 26.15 2.04
N LEU A 765 5.30 24.90 1.61
CA LEU A 765 6.39 24.31 0.85
C LEU A 765 6.00 24.18 -0.62
N LEU A 766 6.29 25.21 -1.43
CA LEU A 766 6.00 25.26 -2.87
C LEU A 766 7.06 24.45 -3.64
N THR A 767 7.00 23.14 -3.45
CA THR A 767 7.96 22.18 -3.98
C THR A 767 7.33 20.79 -4.10
N CYS A 768 8.04 19.86 -4.72
CA CYS A 768 7.59 18.46 -4.84
C CYS A 768 7.88 17.68 -3.54
N LEU A 769 7.08 16.66 -3.26
CA LEU A 769 7.31 15.51 -2.38
C LEU A 769 7.62 15.81 -0.89
N ASN A 770 7.80 17.06 -0.47
CA ASN A 770 8.10 17.33 0.94
C ASN A 770 7.01 16.90 1.92
N GLY A 771 5.78 16.68 1.43
CA GLY A 771 4.65 16.14 2.17
C GLY A 771 4.42 14.63 1.96
N TYR A 772 5.35 13.89 1.33
CA TYR A 772 5.16 12.47 1.03
C TYR A 772 5.35 11.60 2.27
N PHE A 773 4.29 11.45 3.06
CA PHE A 773 4.26 10.71 4.33
C PHE A 773 4.06 9.20 4.18
N LEU A 774 3.90 8.70 2.96
CA LEU A 774 3.72 7.26 2.69
C LEU A 774 5.03 6.48 2.65
N ASN A 775 6.18 7.19 2.71
CA ASN A 775 7.50 6.63 2.48
C ASN A 775 7.88 5.58 3.54
N LEU A 776 8.26 4.38 3.07
CA LEU A 776 8.70 3.28 3.93
C LEU A 776 10.12 3.47 4.50
N TYR A 777 10.94 4.30 3.87
CA TYR A 777 12.38 4.36 4.11
C TYR A 777 12.83 5.56 4.96
N GLY A 778 11.92 6.40 5.41
CA GLY A 778 12.24 7.56 6.24
C GLY A 778 11.10 8.56 6.35
N TYR A 779 11.29 9.57 7.18
CA TYR A 779 10.36 10.67 7.33
C TYR A 779 10.50 11.68 6.20
N SER A 780 9.40 12.22 5.71
CA SER A 780 9.41 13.41 4.87
C SER A 780 9.92 14.62 5.64
N LEU A 781 10.28 15.66 4.93
CA LEU A 781 10.70 16.94 5.58
C LEU A 781 9.56 17.52 6.41
N SER A 782 8.32 17.39 5.95
CA SER A 782 7.16 17.89 6.69
C SER A 782 6.91 17.12 7.98
N GLU A 783 7.07 15.79 7.98
CA GLU A 783 7.03 14.98 9.20
C GLU A 783 8.13 15.42 10.17
N ASN A 784 9.39 15.53 9.70
CA ASN A 784 10.48 15.99 10.55
C ASN A 784 10.21 17.38 11.16
N LEU A 785 9.69 18.33 10.38
CA LEU A 785 9.36 19.66 10.90
C LEU A 785 8.24 19.61 11.95
N LEU A 786 7.26 18.75 11.78
CA LEU A 786 6.09 18.65 12.63
C LEU A 786 6.32 17.82 13.89
N GLU A 787 7.09 16.75 13.82
CA GLU A 787 7.15 15.71 14.85
C GLU A 787 8.38 15.82 15.76
N TRP A 788 9.44 16.53 15.36
CA TRP A 788 10.54 16.80 16.27
C TRP A 788 10.03 17.58 17.51
N PRO A 789 10.29 17.07 18.72
CA PRO A 789 9.96 17.83 19.93
C PRO A 789 10.72 19.15 19.99
N ASP A 790 10.13 20.17 20.54
CA ASP A 790 10.74 21.48 20.84
C ASP A 790 11.22 22.30 19.63
N ARG A 791 10.88 21.97 18.38
CA ARG A 791 11.37 22.72 17.22
C ARG A 791 10.55 22.49 15.98
N GLY A 792 10.81 23.32 14.95
CA GLY A 792 10.21 23.17 13.64
C GLY A 792 8.87 23.86 13.49
N ALA A 793 7.83 23.11 13.14
CA ALA A 793 6.56 23.65 12.68
C ALA A 793 5.38 23.40 13.65
N ALA A 794 4.43 24.33 13.68
CA ALA A 794 3.07 24.09 14.20
C ALA A 794 2.17 23.47 13.12
N ALA A 795 2.42 23.77 11.84
CA ALA A 795 1.76 23.17 10.71
C ALA A 795 2.61 23.30 9.45
N VAL A 796 2.46 22.34 8.53
CA VAL A 796 3.14 22.34 7.23
C VAL A 796 2.12 22.04 6.13
N TRP A 797 2.05 22.93 5.14
CA TRP A 797 1.26 22.73 3.93
C TRP A 797 2.18 22.38 2.77
N ALA A 798 2.11 21.16 2.28
CA ALA A 798 3.08 20.63 1.33
C ALA A 798 2.47 19.61 0.37
N SER A 799 3.14 19.39 -0.76
CA SER A 799 2.75 18.38 -1.75
C SER A 799 3.25 16.99 -1.39
N THR A 800 2.38 16.00 -1.52
CA THR A 800 2.75 14.57 -1.52
C THR A 800 3.24 14.09 -2.89
N GLY A 801 2.93 14.83 -3.96
CA GLY A 801 3.23 14.49 -5.35
C GLY A 801 4.24 15.42 -6.00
N LYS A 802 4.47 15.18 -7.30
CA LYS A 802 5.24 16.08 -8.16
C LYS A 802 4.29 17.08 -8.82
N THR A 803 4.59 18.37 -8.71
CA THR A 803 3.73 19.47 -9.17
C THR A 803 4.56 20.58 -9.83
N THR A 804 3.92 21.44 -10.62
CA THR A 804 4.60 22.50 -11.36
C THR A 804 4.51 23.86 -10.64
N PRO A 805 5.56 24.70 -10.72
CA PRO A 805 5.65 25.93 -9.95
C PRO A 805 4.62 27.00 -10.35
N ASP A 806 4.17 27.03 -11.61
CA ASP A 806 3.17 27.96 -12.09
C ASP A 806 1.81 27.82 -11.37
N VAL A 807 1.37 26.59 -11.19
CA VAL A 807 0.11 26.30 -10.44
C VAL A 807 0.31 26.55 -8.96
N GLN A 808 1.46 26.16 -8.41
CA GLN A 808 1.82 26.44 -7.00
C GLN A 808 1.76 27.94 -6.69
N GLU A 809 2.27 28.79 -7.58
CA GLU A 809 2.28 30.23 -7.40
C GLU A 809 0.87 30.82 -7.32
N VAL A 810 -0.07 30.36 -8.16
CA VAL A 810 -1.46 30.84 -8.15
C VAL A 810 -2.11 30.56 -6.78
N MET A 811 -1.95 29.34 -6.30
CA MET A 811 -2.48 28.88 -5.03
C MET A 811 -1.86 29.64 -3.85
N ALA A 812 -0.53 29.75 -3.81
CA ALA A 812 0.19 30.47 -2.78
C ALA A 812 -0.16 31.97 -2.76
N THR A 813 -0.30 32.60 -3.93
CA THR A 813 -0.73 33.99 -4.05
C THR A 813 -2.07 34.21 -3.34
N ARG A 814 -3.03 33.31 -3.54
CA ARG A 814 -4.32 33.38 -2.86
C ARG A 814 -4.18 33.21 -1.36
N PHE A 815 -3.44 32.17 -0.91
CA PHE A 815 -3.20 31.89 0.51
C PHE A 815 -2.59 33.12 1.21
N TYR A 816 -1.50 33.66 0.67
CA TYR A 816 -0.81 34.81 1.29
C TYR A 816 -1.63 36.11 1.25
N THR A 817 -2.45 36.31 0.22
CA THR A 817 -3.42 37.44 0.18
C THR A 817 -4.39 37.33 1.35
N LYS A 818 -4.94 36.14 1.61
CA LYS A 818 -5.89 35.91 2.70
C LYS A 818 -5.25 35.97 4.09
N VAL A 819 -4.03 35.53 4.23
CA VAL A 819 -3.23 35.77 5.45
C VAL A 819 -2.99 37.27 5.65
N GLY A 820 -2.70 37.99 4.57
CA GLY A 820 -2.40 39.43 4.66
C GLY A 820 -3.62 40.29 5.06
N ASP A 821 -4.81 39.95 4.58
CA ASP A 821 -6.06 40.67 4.88
C ASP A 821 -6.74 40.22 6.20
N GLY A 822 -6.32 39.08 6.78
CA GLY A 822 -6.86 38.55 8.02
C GLY A 822 -8.32 38.09 7.94
N SER A 823 -8.87 37.90 6.74
CA SER A 823 -10.28 37.59 6.53
C SER A 823 -10.64 36.15 6.86
N ILE A 824 -9.65 35.24 6.87
CA ILE A 824 -9.83 33.82 7.19
C ILE A 824 -8.95 33.48 8.39
N LEU A 825 -9.56 32.92 9.43
CA LEU A 825 -8.89 32.75 10.73
C LEU A 825 -8.18 31.41 10.89
N ARG A 826 -8.62 30.36 10.20
CA ARG A 826 -8.15 28.99 10.37
C ARG A 826 -7.34 28.54 9.17
N ILE A 827 -6.26 27.74 9.43
CA ILE A 827 -5.38 27.28 8.36
C ILE A 827 -6.11 26.35 7.38
N GLY A 828 -7.00 25.49 7.87
CA GLY A 828 -7.79 24.60 7.02
C GLY A 828 -8.66 25.36 6.04
N ASP A 829 -9.36 26.42 6.50
CA ASP A 829 -10.20 27.26 5.63
C ASP A 829 -9.35 28.07 4.63
N LEU A 830 -8.16 28.52 5.03
CA LEU A 830 -7.20 29.20 4.13
C LEU A 830 -6.77 28.29 2.99
N ILE A 831 -6.50 27.03 3.31
CA ILE A 831 -6.08 26.02 2.33
C ILE A 831 -7.21 25.71 1.35
N LEU A 832 -8.42 25.46 1.85
CA LEU A 832 -9.59 25.24 0.98
C LEU A 832 -9.86 26.43 0.06
N ASP A 833 -9.84 27.67 0.60
CA ASP A 833 -10.00 28.89 -0.20
C ASP A 833 -8.87 29.06 -1.25
N ALA A 834 -7.63 28.71 -0.89
CA ALA A 834 -6.50 28.80 -1.80
C ALA A 834 -6.59 27.78 -2.95
N LYS A 835 -7.12 26.58 -2.70
CA LYS A 835 -7.31 25.55 -3.73
C LYS A 835 -8.46 25.85 -4.70
N GLN A 836 -9.48 26.59 -4.26
CA GLN A 836 -10.63 26.95 -5.10
C GLN A 836 -10.27 27.79 -6.32
N VAL A 837 -9.17 28.56 -6.27
CA VAL A 837 -8.75 29.41 -7.41
C VAL A 837 -8.03 28.61 -8.51
N LEU A 838 -7.83 27.34 -8.33
CA LEU A 838 -7.13 26.45 -9.30
C LEU A 838 -8.14 25.82 -10.26
N PRO A 839 -8.43 26.37 -11.43
CA PRO A 839 -9.26 25.70 -12.42
C PRO A 839 -8.41 24.58 -13.08
N ASN A 840 -8.96 23.41 -13.22
CA ASN A 840 -8.36 22.28 -13.99
C ASN A 840 -7.00 21.74 -13.49
N ALA A 841 -6.62 22.04 -12.25
CA ALA A 841 -5.38 21.53 -11.63
C ALA A 841 -5.70 20.45 -10.59
N HIS A 842 -6.42 19.42 -11.00
CA HIS A 842 -6.89 18.35 -10.11
C HIS A 842 -5.75 17.71 -9.32
N ASP A 843 -4.64 17.41 -9.96
CA ASP A 843 -3.46 16.79 -9.33
C ASP A 843 -2.88 17.64 -8.18
N VAL A 844 -2.82 18.96 -8.34
CA VAL A 844 -2.34 19.86 -7.28
C VAL A 844 -3.38 19.96 -6.15
N ARG A 845 -4.67 20.02 -6.48
CA ARG A 845 -5.73 20.08 -5.47
C ARG A 845 -5.69 18.86 -4.53
N VAL A 846 -5.53 17.66 -5.09
CA VAL A 846 -5.56 16.41 -4.32
C VAL A 846 -4.23 16.07 -3.66
N SER A 847 -3.09 16.48 -4.23
CA SER A 847 -1.76 16.11 -3.68
C SER A 847 -1.19 17.08 -2.66
N TRP A 848 -1.80 18.24 -2.47
CA TRP A 848 -1.38 19.20 -1.44
C TRP A 848 -2.17 18.97 -0.15
N ILE A 849 -1.49 18.57 0.90
CA ILE A 849 -2.09 18.21 2.18
C ILE A 849 -1.61 19.13 3.30
N LEU A 850 -2.42 19.22 4.34
CA LEU A 850 -2.05 19.85 5.60
C LEU A 850 -1.52 18.80 6.58
N MET A 851 -0.25 18.88 6.93
CA MET A 851 0.27 18.22 8.11
C MET A 851 0.16 19.19 9.29
N GLY A 852 -0.79 18.92 10.19
CA GLY A 852 -1.14 19.81 11.29
C GLY A 852 -2.64 19.82 11.57
N ASP A 853 -3.01 20.56 12.60
CA ASP A 853 -4.41 20.74 12.99
C ASP A 853 -5.13 21.74 12.06
N PRO A 854 -6.20 21.36 11.33
CA PRO A 854 -6.90 22.26 10.42
C PRO A 854 -7.59 23.44 11.14
N MET A 855 -7.80 23.32 12.44
CA MET A 855 -8.33 24.41 13.25
C MET A 855 -7.27 25.37 13.80
N LEU A 856 -6.01 25.21 13.44
CA LEU A 856 -4.94 26.12 13.88
C LEU A 856 -5.26 27.56 13.49
N ARG A 857 -5.26 28.46 14.47
CA ARG A 857 -5.56 29.87 14.23
C ARG A 857 -4.36 30.58 13.63
N MET A 858 -4.61 31.31 12.56
CA MET A 858 -3.62 32.15 11.91
C MET A 858 -3.68 33.62 12.37
N HIS A 859 -4.76 34.02 13.06
CA HIS A 859 -4.94 35.37 13.59
C HIS A 859 -5.57 35.36 14.98
#